data_ecc84f35b0e00878bb74244b0e5cc2de
#
_entry.id   ecc84f35b0e00878bb74244b0e5cc2de
#
_cell.length_a   1.000
_cell.length_b   1.000
_cell.length_c   1.000
_cell.angle_alpha   90.00
_cell.angle_beta   90.00
_cell.angle_gamma   90.00
#
_symmetry.space_group_name_H-M   'P 1'
#
loop_
_entity.id
_entity.type
_entity.pdbx_description
1 polymer ?
#
loop_
_entity_poly.entity_id
_entity_poly.type
_entity_poly.pdbx_seq_one_letter_code
_entity_poly.pdbx_strand_id
1 'polypeptide(L)'
;MDRRDFLKTTSTVIAGATLAPGTLAGHSAAATASGDGRIVLPINRNWRYSKKFAQGAHGRDFDDSGFDRVVVPHTNVRLPWHSFDDKTYEFVSIYRRRFKLPPEARGRRVFVDFEGVMTASTVWINGVNLGEYKGGYTPFSFDLTPHIDFDGENVLAVDVDSTERPDIPPFGYQIDYLTFGGIYREVSLRIVPGTFIENICAKPKDAMSGKPTLDVDCYLQHMEASREPLTLEVELREGDRTVAKATQRVPASEAVAEPMAHAVHLEGLGTIKLWDLEHPNLYTVHVRLLKGTQLFDRDHRTVGFRHAEFSDHGFELNGKVIKLRGLDRHQTFPFVGQAMPGRAQRSDANILRNKLHCNIVRTSHYPQSRHFLDACDEMGLLVLEEIPGWQHIGDQPWKDISVDNVSRMVRRDWNHPSIILWGVRINESKDDHDFYVRTNAMAHKLDPTRQTCGIRYFQSSEFLEDVFTMNDFDFPLKPPNHPRYLNTEFVGHTYPTKTIDQVERLQEHMLRHARIHDQLASNPQYAGGLGWCAFDYNTHADFGTGDRICYHGVTDIFREPKPAAGFYKSQCDPAEEVVLEPAFHWARGDESIGFTKAWVCSNCDHLKFYIGEKLVAEVDPNKTEFTHLRYSPFVADLSKAVFQWGDLRIEGYIQGNKVISKTMSGRGVDQKFALLPDGTQLFADGADSTRVVLRVTDEFGAIRPFANDAVKLDLEGPAEIIGDNPFALIGGTGAIWIRAKEQPGTVTLTATHPQLGAQKLQIEIASAPPESA
;
A
#
# COMPACT_ATOMS: atom_id res chain seq x y z
N MET A 1 8.61 39.46 -15.81
CA MET A 1 7.30 39.21 -16.38
C MET A 1 6.32 39.20 -15.23
N ASP A 2 5.32 40.06 -15.33
CA ASP A 2 4.46 40.47 -14.22
C ASP A 2 3.33 39.44 -14.00
N ARG A 3 3.00 39.16 -12.73
CA ARG A 3 1.98 38.23 -12.28
C ARG A 3 0.53 38.55 -12.74
N ARG A 4 0.33 39.58 -13.54
CA ARG A 4 -1.00 40.07 -13.99
C ARG A 4 -1.46 39.55 -15.35
N ASP A 5 -0.60 38.88 -16.13
CA ASP A 5 -0.95 38.42 -17.50
C ASP A 5 -1.43 36.96 -17.58
N PHE A 6 -1.46 36.24 -16.44
CA PHE A 6 -1.92 34.83 -16.40
C PHE A 6 -3.44 34.66 -16.22
N LEU A 7 -4.18 35.73 -15.98
CA LEU A 7 -5.62 35.68 -15.63
C LEU A 7 -6.59 36.11 -16.74
N LYS A 8 -6.19 36.21 -17.99
CA LYS A 8 -7.05 36.68 -19.06
C LYS A 8 -7.24 35.75 -20.24
N THR A 9 -7.20 34.44 -20.09
CA THR A 9 -7.66 33.52 -21.15
C THR A 9 -8.05 32.19 -20.56
N THR A 10 -9.29 32.05 -20.11
CA THR A 10 -9.97 30.72 -20.10
C THR A 10 -11.47 30.95 -19.90
N SER A 11 -12.15 31.14 -21.00
CA SER A 11 -13.59 30.84 -21.07
C SER A 11 -13.72 29.68 -22.07
N THR A 12 -14.48 28.68 -21.64
CA THR A 12 -15.04 27.56 -22.41
C THR A 12 -14.05 26.49 -22.90
N VAL A 13 -13.98 25.38 -22.19
CA VAL A 13 -14.19 24.01 -22.71
C VAL A 13 -14.31 23.07 -21.51
N ILE A 14 -15.48 22.47 -21.29
CA ILE A 14 -15.64 21.25 -20.51
C ILE A 14 -15.06 20.12 -21.36
N ALA A 15 -13.80 19.83 -21.16
CA ALA A 15 -13.16 18.60 -21.64
C ALA A 15 -12.49 17.98 -20.42
N GLY A 16 -12.77 16.70 -20.19
CA GLY A 16 -12.19 15.95 -19.09
C GLY A 16 -10.69 16.18 -19.01
N ALA A 17 -10.23 16.50 -17.83
CA ALA A 17 -8.81 16.56 -17.53
C ALA A 17 -8.25 15.14 -17.69
N THR A 18 -7.78 14.83 -18.88
CA THR A 18 -6.77 13.80 -19.07
C THR A 18 -5.51 14.33 -18.37
N LEU A 19 -5.31 13.89 -17.13
CA LEU A 19 -3.98 13.93 -16.53
C LEU A 19 -3.02 13.32 -17.55
N ALA A 20 -2.02 14.09 -17.95
CA ALA A 20 -0.88 13.55 -18.68
C ALA A 20 -0.43 12.29 -17.93
N PRO A 21 -0.14 11.18 -18.62
CA PRO A 21 0.35 9.98 -17.98
C PRO A 21 1.73 10.32 -17.37
N GLY A 22 1.74 10.69 -16.10
CA GLY A 22 2.92 10.49 -15.31
C GLY A 22 3.21 9.01 -15.45
N THR A 23 4.30 8.67 -16.10
CA THR A 23 4.77 7.31 -16.27
C THR A 23 4.88 6.69 -14.88
N LEU A 24 3.86 5.94 -14.47
CA LEU A 24 3.95 4.92 -13.42
C LEU A 24 4.82 3.78 -14.00
N ALA A 25 6.05 4.11 -14.33
CA ALA A 25 7.07 3.13 -14.61
C ALA A 25 7.35 2.44 -13.29
N GLY A 26 6.60 1.37 -13.00
CA GLY A 26 7.08 0.37 -12.08
C GLY A 26 8.48 0.01 -12.56
N HIS A 27 9.49 0.32 -11.76
CA HIS A 27 10.83 -0.23 -11.98
C HIS A 27 10.71 -1.73 -11.74
N SER A 28 10.24 -2.47 -12.74
CA SER A 28 10.61 -3.85 -12.91
C SER A 28 12.14 -3.81 -12.94
N ALA A 29 12.79 -4.46 -12.00
CA ALA A 29 14.24 -4.61 -12.04
C ALA A 29 14.59 -5.27 -13.39
N ALA A 30 14.93 -4.46 -14.37
CA ALA A 30 15.36 -4.94 -15.67
C ALA A 30 16.60 -5.78 -15.40
N ALA A 31 16.59 -7.04 -15.85
CA ALA A 31 17.73 -7.93 -15.82
C ALA A 31 18.94 -7.20 -16.42
N THR A 32 19.87 -6.77 -15.58
CA THR A 32 21.13 -6.18 -16.03
C THR A 32 22.07 -7.33 -16.37
N ALA A 33 21.91 -7.91 -17.55
CA ALA A 33 22.85 -8.82 -18.13
C ALA A 33 24.06 -8.02 -18.66
N SER A 34 25.02 -7.73 -17.79
CA SER A 34 26.38 -7.41 -18.19
C SER A 34 27.32 -8.21 -17.28
N GLY A 35 28.29 -8.92 -17.84
CA GLY A 35 29.13 -9.93 -17.22
C GLY A 35 29.91 -9.61 -15.94
N ASP A 36 29.71 -8.47 -15.34
CA ASP A 36 30.35 -8.01 -14.11
C ASP A 36 29.32 -7.61 -13.05
N GLY A 37 29.41 -8.20 -11.85
CA GLY A 37 28.54 -7.96 -10.71
C GLY A 37 27.43 -9.01 -10.54
N ARG A 38 26.44 -8.73 -9.64
CA ARG A 38 25.31 -9.63 -9.40
C ARG A 38 24.34 -9.67 -10.58
N ILE A 39 23.66 -10.82 -10.69
CA ILE A 39 22.54 -11.01 -11.61
C ILE A 39 21.32 -11.34 -10.76
N VAL A 40 20.21 -10.61 -10.97
CA VAL A 40 18.92 -10.91 -10.36
C VAL A 40 17.95 -11.26 -11.47
N LEU A 41 17.43 -12.48 -11.43
CA LEU A 41 16.52 -13.02 -12.43
C LEU A 41 15.14 -13.21 -11.79
N PRO A 42 14.14 -12.40 -12.14
CA PRO A 42 12.75 -12.71 -11.76
C PRO A 42 12.36 -14.10 -12.30
N ILE A 43 11.73 -14.90 -11.46
CA ILE A 43 11.20 -16.22 -11.86
C ILE A 43 9.71 -16.33 -11.53
N ASN A 44 8.97 -15.26 -11.80
CA ASN A 44 7.54 -15.16 -11.47
C ASN A 44 6.65 -15.96 -12.41
N ARG A 45 7.09 -16.24 -13.64
CA ARG A 45 6.35 -16.98 -14.67
C ARG A 45 6.68 -18.47 -14.67
N ASN A 46 5.81 -19.24 -15.36
CA ASN A 46 6.02 -20.68 -15.61
C ASN A 46 6.05 -21.57 -14.36
N TRP A 47 5.37 -21.15 -13.28
CA TRP A 47 5.14 -22.03 -12.16
C TRP A 47 4.08 -23.08 -12.51
N ARG A 48 4.25 -24.28 -11.94
CA ARG A 48 3.29 -25.38 -11.92
C ARG A 48 2.73 -25.49 -10.52
N TYR A 49 1.41 -25.44 -10.38
CA TYR A 49 0.70 -25.40 -9.12
C TYR A 49 -0.27 -26.56 -8.98
N SER A 50 -0.31 -27.19 -7.81
CA SER A 50 -1.33 -28.18 -7.45
C SER A 50 -1.85 -27.92 -6.03
N LYS A 51 -3.17 -27.96 -5.87
CA LYS A 51 -3.84 -27.91 -4.56
C LYS A 51 -3.57 -29.16 -3.71
N LYS A 52 -3.12 -30.24 -4.33
CA LYS A 52 -2.90 -31.53 -3.67
C LYS A 52 -1.44 -31.90 -3.73
N PHE A 53 -0.93 -32.32 -2.59
CA PHE A 53 0.38 -32.97 -2.53
C PHE A 53 0.39 -34.22 -3.41
N ALA A 54 1.46 -34.41 -4.18
CA ALA A 54 1.71 -35.62 -4.97
C ALA A 54 3.04 -36.22 -4.53
N GLN A 55 3.04 -37.51 -4.22
CA GLN A 55 4.26 -38.22 -3.81
C GLN A 55 5.32 -38.14 -4.92
N GLY A 56 6.55 -37.76 -4.54
CA GLY A 56 7.65 -37.58 -5.48
C GLY A 56 7.67 -36.24 -6.21
N ALA A 57 6.72 -35.34 -5.97
CA ALA A 57 6.60 -34.06 -6.65
C ALA A 57 7.77 -33.10 -6.40
N HIS A 58 8.65 -33.35 -5.47
CA HIS A 58 9.89 -32.59 -5.24
C HIS A 58 11.02 -32.98 -6.20
N GLY A 59 10.94 -34.19 -6.80
CA GLY A 59 11.96 -34.73 -7.66
C GLY A 59 12.01 -34.07 -9.05
N ARG A 60 13.19 -34.16 -9.73
CA ARG A 60 13.41 -33.60 -11.07
C ARG A 60 12.54 -34.29 -12.12
N ASP A 61 12.41 -35.62 -12.04
CA ASP A 61 11.77 -36.45 -13.06
C ASP A 61 10.23 -36.55 -12.89
N PHE A 62 9.66 -35.87 -11.89
CA PHE A 62 8.25 -35.91 -11.69
C PHE A 62 7.51 -35.20 -12.84
N ASP A 63 6.49 -35.89 -13.41
CA ASP A 63 5.61 -35.31 -14.42
C ASP A 63 4.61 -34.35 -13.82
N ASP A 64 4.84 -33.05 -13.99
CA ASP A 64 3.97 -31.97 -13.55
C ASP A 64 3.08 -31.41 -14.66
N SER A 65 2.91 -32.13 -15.77
CA SER A 65 2.05 -31.70 -16.90
C SER A 65 0.58 -31.55 -16.52
N GLY A 66 0.12 -32.28 -15.50
CA GLY A 66 -1.21 -32.19 -14.93
C GLY A 66 -1.41 -31.06 -13.92
N PHE A 67 -0.37 -30.28 -13.57
CA PHE A 67 -0.46 -29.14 -12.67
C PHE A 67 -0.87 -27.89 -13.44
N ASP A 68 -1.61 -26.99 -12.77
CA ASP A 68 -2.00 -25.71 -13.33
C ASP A 68 -0.76 -24.82 -13.60
N ARG A 69 -0.73 -24.17 -14.76
CA ARG A 69 0.28 -23.14 -15.04
C ARG A 69 -0.14 -21.83 -14.41
N VAL A 70 0.69 -21.28 -13.54
CA VAL A 70 0.41 -20.04 -12.81
C VAL A 70 1.57 -19.05 -12.89
N VAL A 71 1.25 -17.78 -12.62
CA VAL A 71 2.21 -16.69 -12.49
C VAL A 71 2.09 -16.12 -11.07
N VAL A 72 3.21 -15.84 -10.42
CA VAL A 72 3.23 -15.16 -9.12
C VAL A 72 3.31 -13.63 -9.34
N PRO A 73 2.64 -12.83 -8.49
CA PRO A 73 1.86 -13.15 -7.29
C PRO A 73 0.64 -14.06 -7.55
N HIS A 74 0.51 -15.13 -6.74
CA HIS A 74 -0.54 -16.12 -6.92
C HIS A 74 -1.22 -16.46 -5.59
N THR A 75 -2.55 -16.41 -5.57
CA THR A 75 -3.37 -16.95 -4.47
C THR A 75 -3.65 -18.44 -4.71
N ASN A 76 -3.57 -19.25 -3.65
CA ASN A 76 -3.83 -20.69 -3.76
C ASN A 76 -5.27 -21.03 -4.14
N VAL A 77 -6.22 -20.10 -3.92
CA VAL A 77 -7.61 -20.20 -4.38
C VAL A 77 -8.18 -18.81 -4.63
N ARG A 78 -8.98 -18.64 -5.67
CA ARG A 78 -9.81 -17.44 -5.86
C ARG A 78 -11.10 -17.62 -5.09
N LEU A 79 -11.48 -16.63 -4.27
CA LEU A 79 -12.73 -16.62 -3.52
C LEU A 79 -13.69 -15.58 -4.14
N PRO A 80 -15.01 -15.79 -4.02
CA PRO A 80 -15.94 -14.68 -4.23
C PRO A 80 -15.57 -13.50 -3.34
N TRP A 81 -15.99 -12.28 -3.70
CA TRP A 81 -15.64 -11.11 -2.90
C TRP A 81 -16.40 -11.04 -1.56
N HIS A 82 -17.49 -11.81 -1.40
CA HIS A 82 -18.26 -11.92 -0.15
C HIS A 82 -18.90 -13.31 -0.01
N SER A 83 -19.42 -13.63 1.17
CA SER A 83 -20.26 -14.83 1.47
C SER A 83 -19.62 -16.17 1.06
N PHE A 84 -18.32 -16.29 1.20
CA PHE A 84 -17.55 -17.51 0.92
C PHE A 84 -17.28 -18.33 2.19
N ASP A 85 -16.79 -19.55 2.03
CA ASP A 85 -16.24 -20.34 3.11
C ASP A 85 -14.80 -19.89 3.38
N ASP A 86 -14.59 -19.25 4.53
CA ASP A 86 -13.32 -18.65 4.95
C ASP A 86 -12.23 -19.67 5.30
N LYS A 87 -12.55 -20.99 5.28
CA LYS A 87 -11.59 -22.11 5.40
C LYS A 87 -11.14 -22.69 4.05
N THR A 88 -11.70 -22.23 2.94
CA THR A 88 -11.44 -22.81 1.61
C THR A 88 -9.97 -22.71 1.17
N TYR A 89 -9.22 -21.70 1.64
CA TYR A 89 -7.80 -21.51 1.29
C TYR A 89 -6.82 -22.23 2.24
N GLU A 90 -7.32 -22.82 3.35
CA GLU A 90 -6.50 -23.46 4.38
C GLU A 90 -6.12 -24.90 4.00
N PHE A 91 -5.06 -25.07 3.24
CA PHE A 91 -4.51 -26.37 2.87
C PHE A 91 -3.02 -26.25 2.49
N VAL A 92 -2.35 -27.39 2.41
CA VAL A 92 -0.98 -27.48 1.89
C VAL A 92 -1.03 -27.68 0.38
N SER A 93 -0.43 -26.76 -0.35
CA SER A 93 -0.29 -26.81 -1.80
C SER A 93 1.17 -26.97 -2.22
N ILE A 94 1.39 -27.35 -3.47
CA ILE A 94 2.75 -27.47 -4.03
C ILE A 94 2.89 -26.59 -5.26
N TYR A 95 4.00 -25.87 -5.31
CA TYR A 95 4.46 -25.07 -6.44
C TYR A 95 5.75 -25.67 -6.98
N ARG A 96 5.91 -25.71 -8.30
CA ARG A 96 7.13 -26.19 -8.98
C ARG A 96 7.54 -25.22 -10.05
N ARG A 97 8.85 -24.97 -10.19
CA ARG A 97 9.44 -24.12 -11.24
C ARG A 97 10.66 -24.80 -11.83
N ARG A 98 10.61 -25.09 -13.13
CA ARG A 98 11.75 -25.59 -13.91
C ARG A 98 12.51 -24.40 -14.47
N PHE A 99 13.84 -24.42 -14.35
CA PHE A 99 14.68 -23.33 -14.86
C PHE A 99 16.09 -23.81 -15.22
N LYS A 100 16.77 -23.02 -16.05
CA LYS A 100 18.20 -23.19 -16.37
C LYS A 100 18.92 -21.91 -15.97
N LEU A 101 20.13 -22.05 -15.50
CA LEU A 101 20.98 -20.91 -15.17
C LEU A 101 21.71 -20.40 -16.43
N PRO A 102 21.96 -19.08 -16.51
CA PRO A 102 22.81 -18.52 -17.52
C PRO A 102 24.27 -18.99 -17.30
N PRO A 103 25.08 -19.07 -18.37
CA PRO A 103 26.49 -19.52 -18.26
C PRO A 103 27.32 -18.74 -17.23
N GLU A 104 26.98 -17.46 -17.01
CA GLU A 104 27.65 -16.56 -16.09
C GLU A 104 27.41 -16.91 -14.60
N ALA A 105 26.47 -17.81 -14.31
CA ALA A 105 26.23 -18.33 -12.97
C ALA A 105 27.31 -19.30 -12.49
N ARG A 106 28.06 -19.93 -13.45
CA ARG A 106 29.07 -20.92 -13.11
C ARG A 106 30.16 -20.34 -12.21
N GLY A 107 30.43 -21.03 -11.09
CA GLY A 107 31.40 -20.60 -10.09
C GLY A 107 30.93 -19.44 -9.21
N ARG A 108 29.64 -19.13 -9.23
CA ARG A 108 29.00 -18.17 -8.35
C ARG A 108 28.04 -18.83 -7.37
N ARG A 109 27.60 -18.08 -6.37
CA ARG A 109 26.55 -18.50 -5.43
C ARG A 109 25.18 -18.17 -6.05
N VAL A 110 24.23 -19.06 -5.87
CA VAL A 110 22.86 -18.92 -6.39
C VAL A 110 21.88 -19.04 -5.24
N PHE A 111 21.12 -17.99 -5.01
CA PHE A 111 20.05 -17.94 -4.00
C PHE A 111 18.70 -17.87 -4.69
N VAL A 112 17.67 -18.42 -4.04
CA VAL A 112 16.29 -18.06 -4.33
C VAL A 112 15.80 -17.12 -3.25
N ASP A 113 15.23 -16.00 -3.65
CA ASP A 113 14.67 -14.96 -2.78
C ASP A 113 13.15 -14.92 -2.95
N PHE A 114 12.41 -15.08 -1.85
CA PHE A 114 10.96 -14.96 -1.79
C PHE A 114 10.59 -13.68 -1.03
N GLU A 115 9.74 -12.83 -1.63
CA GLU A 115 9.27 -11.60 -0.96
C GLU A 115 8.10 -11.85 0.02
N GLY A 116 7.37 -12.96 -0.15
CA GLY A 116 6.30 -13.36 0.76
C GLY A 116 5.54 -14.60 0.30
N VAL A 117 5.40 -15.56 1.21
CA VAL A 117 4.65 -16.81 0.99
C VAL A 117 3.83 -17.11 2.26
N MET A 118 2.55 -17.33 2.13
CA MET A 118 1.65 -17.51 3.27
C MET A 118 1.30 -18.99 3.43
N THR A 119 1.70 -19.61 4.57
CA THR A 119 2.32 -19.08 5.81
C THR A 119 3.61 -19.78 6.17
N ALA A 120 3.73 -21.07 5.96
CA ALA A 120 4.95 -21.86 6.14
C ALA A 120 5.37 -22.45 4.80
N SER A 121 6.67 -22.39 4.50
CA SER A 121 7.20 -22.78 3.19
C SER A 121 8.34 -23.76 3.36
N THR A 122 8.16 -25.00 2.91
CA THR A 122 9.27 -25.95 2.76
C THR A 122 9.81 -25.90 1.35
N VAL A 123 11.10 -25.58 1.21
CA VAL A 123 11.74 -25.36 -0.10
C VAL A 123 12.63 -26.52 -0.47
N TRP A 124 12.55 -26.94 -1.72
CA TRP A 124 13.30 -28.07 -2.28
C TRP A 124 13.97 -27.66 -3.58
N ILE A 125 15.19 -28.09 -3.80
CA ILE A 125 15.90 -27.98 -5.07
C ILE A 125 16.33 -29.35 -5.56
N ASN A 126 15.94 -29.76 -6.77
CA ASN A 126 16.30 -31.05 -7.39
C ASN A 126 16.01 -32.27 -6.50
N GLY A 127 14.95 -32.20 -5.65
CA GLY A 127 14.56 -33.24 -4.72
C GLY A 127 15.26 -33.18 -3.36
N VAL A 128 16.17 -32.22 -3.16
CA VAL A 128 16.83 -32.00 -1.85
C VAL A 128 16.08 -30.97 -1.05
N ASN A 129 15.71 -31.32 0.19
CA ASN A 129 15.05 -30.41 1.14
C ASN A 129 16.06 -29.40 1.68
N LEU A 130 15.76 -28.10 1.54
CA LEU A 130 16.59 -27.00 2.05
C LEU A 130 16.12 -26.49 3.42
N GLY A 131 14.93 -26.87 3.86
CA GLY A 131 14.35 -26.43 5.13
C GLY A 131 13.01 -25.77 5.00
N GLU A 132 12.44 -25.43 6.16
CA GLU A 132 11.16 -24.71 6.30
C GLU A 132 11.41 -23.26 6.73
N TYR A 133 10.73 -22.31 6.11
CA TYR A 133 10.59 -20.95 6.61
C TYR A 133 9.20 -20.75 7.21
N LYS A 134 9.14 -20.17 8.41
CA LYS A 134 7.91 -19.86 9.14
C LYS A 134 7.65 -18.37 9.18
N GLY A 135 6.56 -17.94 8.55
CA GLY A 135 6.14 -16.55 8.46
C GLY A 135 5.63 -16.21 7.06
N GLY A 136 4.69 -15.27 6.98
CA GLY A 136 4.02 -14.94 5.72
C GLY A 136 4.42 -13.57 5.14
N TYR A 137 4.86 -12.64 5.96
CA TYR A 137 4.90 -11.22 5.60
C TYR A 137 6.30 -10.65 5.41
N THR A 138 7.33 -11.40 5.74
CA THR A 138 8.73 -10.99 5.63
C THR A 138 9.47 -11.84 4.59
N PRO A 139 10.46 -11.27 3.88
CA PRO A 139 11.22 -12.01 2.86
C PRO A 139 12.14 -13.05 3.48
N PHE A 140 12.46 -14.07 2.69
CA PHE A 140 13.42 -15.10 3.05
C PHE A 140 14.15 -15.63 1.82
N SER A 141 15.32 -16.25 2.06
CA SER A 141 16.19 -16.76 1.00
C SER A 141 16.75 -18.14 1.36
N PHE A 142 16.99 -18.95 0.34
CA PHE A 142 17.73 -20.22 0.45
C PHE A 142 18.91 -20.26 -0.52
N ASP A 143 20.06 -20.77 -0.05
CA ASP A 143 21.21 -21.01 -0.90
C ASP A 143 21.03 -22.32 -1.68
N LEU A 144 20.91 -22.21 -3.00
CA LEU A 144 20.74 -23.33 -3.92
C LEU A 144 22.06 -23.94 -4.36
N THR A 145 23.18 -23.23 -4.21
CA THR A 145 24.49 -23.53 -4.80
C THR A 145 24.96 -24.96 -4.57
N PRO A 146 24.82 -25.58 -3.38
CA PRO A 146 25.32 -26.93 -3.14
C PRO A 146 24.59 -28.04 -3.93
N HIS A 147 23.38 -27.75 -4.43
CA HIS A 147 22.45 -28.75 -4.98
C HIS A 147 21.99 -28.41 -6.40
N ILE A 148 22.53 -27.33 -6.97
CA ILE A 148 22.12 -26.85 -8.29
C ILE A 148 22.95 -27.48 -9.42
N ASP A 149 22.32 -27.77 -10.55
CA ASP A 149 22.96 -28.18 -11.76
C ASP A 149 23.22 -26.97 -12.67
N PHE A 150 24.50 -26.58 -12.82
CA PHE A 150 24.87 -25.39 -13.60
C PHE A 150 24.75 -25.61 -15.11
N ASP A 151 24.67 -26.86 -15.58
CA ASP A 151 24.63 -27.21 -17.00
C ASP A 151 23.29 -27.77 -17.45
N GLY A 152 22.46 -28.19 -16.50
CA GLY A 152 21.20 -28.85 -16.73
C GLY A 152 19.97 -28.00 -16.34
N GLU A 153 18.82 -28.66 -16.42
CA GLU A 153 17.56 -28.12 -15.92
C GLU A 153 17.48 -28.39 -14.42
N ASN A 154 17.08 -27.38 -13.68
CA ASN A 154 16.81 -27.44 -12.25
C ASN A 154 15.30 -27.38 -11.97
N VAL A 155 14.89 -27.98 -10.86
CA VAL A 155 13.52 -27.93 -10.35
C VAL A 155 13.50 -27.37 -8.93
N LEU A 156 12.97 -26.18 -8.78
CA LEU A 156 12.59 -25.61 -7.49
C LEU A 156 11.17 -26.08 -7.16
N ALA A 157 10.97 -26.69 -5.99
CA ALA A 157 9.66 -27.04 -5.49
C ALA A 157 9.44 -26.40 -4.12
N VAL A 158 8.21 -25.96 -3.85
CA VAL A 158 7.82 -25.30 -2.61
C VAL A 158 6.51 -25.88 -2.13
N ASP A 159 6.52 -26.53 -0.97
CA ASP A 159 5.30 -26.87 -0.25
C ASP A 159 4.87 -25.64 0.53
N VAL A 160 3.65 -25.18 0.28
CA VAL A 160 3.08 -24.00 0.93
C VAL A 160 1.93 -24.44 1.83
N ASP A 161 2.16 -24.40 3.12
CA ASP A 161 1.16 -24.63 4.15
C ASP A 161 0.45 -23.29 4.46
N SER A 162 -0.79 -23.17 4.00
CA SER A 162 -1.64 -22.00 4.18
C SER A 162 -2.65 -22.16 5.31
N THR A 163 -2.50 -23.18 6.15
CA THR A 163 -3.35 -23.38 7.34
C THR A 163 -2.98 -22.41 8.46
N GLU A 164 -3.89 -22.21 9.40
CA GLU A 164 -3.61 -21.50 10.63
C GLU A 164 -2.60 -22.28 11.48
N ARG A 165 -1.38 -21.76 11.55
CA ARG A 165 -0.27 -22.37 12.29
C ARG A 165 -0.10 -21.67 13.65
N PRO A 166 -0.56 -22.26 14.78
CA PRO A 166 -0.52 -21.59 16.09
C PRO A 166 0.89 -21.31 16.61
N ASP A 167 1.91 -21.93 16.01
CA ASP A 167 3.32 -21.69 16.28
C ASP A 167 3.94 -20.54 15.47
N ILE A 168 3.15 -19.82 14.64
CA ILE A 168 3.62 -18.75 13.74
C ILE A 168 2.77 -17.48 13.91
N PRO A 169 3.35 -16.28 14.15
CA PRO A 169 2.59 -15.03 14.09
C PRO A 169 1.96 -14.82 12.69
N PRO A 170 0.71 -14.33 12.60
CA PRO A 170 -0.16 -13.80 13.65
C PRO A 170 -1.05 -14.84 14.36
N PHE A 171 -0.92 -16.12 14.04
CA PHE A 171 -1.84 -17.17 14.50
C PHE A 171 -1.64 -17.56 15.97
N GLY A 172 -2.55 -18.40 16.46
CA GLY A 172 -2.63 -18.89 17.83
C GLY A 172 -3.94 -18.53 18.50
N TYR A 173 -4.62 -17.52 17.99
CA TYR A 173 -6.00 -17.12 18.28
C TYR A 173 -6.61 -16.47 17.05
N GLN A 174 -7.90 -16.26 17.06
CA GLN A 174 -8.65 -15.64 15.97
C GLN A 174 -8.13 -14.21 15.67
N ILE A 175 -8.00 -13.88 14.38
CA ILE A 175 -7.64 -12.55 13.88
C ILE A 175 -8.81 -11.98 13.07
N ASP A 176 -8.95 -10.64 13.00
CA ASP A 176 -10.11 -10.01 12.36
C ASP A 176 -9.96 -9.83 10.84
N TYR A 177 -8.93 -10.38 10.24
CA TYR A 177 -8.68 -10.33 8.79
C TYR A 177 -8.29 -11.72 8.25
N LEU A 178 -8.35 -11.91 6.93
CA LEU A 178 -7.92 -13.14 6.29
C LEU A 178 -6.47 -13.04 5.84
N THR A 179 -5.71 -14.11 6.07
CA THR A 179 -4.32 -14.22 5.61
C THR A 179 -4.21 -14.68 4.17
N PHE A 180 -5.22 -15.42 3.68
CA PHE A 180 -5.21 -16.10 2.39
C PHE A 180 -4.02 -17.07 2.29
N GLY A 181 -3.69 -17.56 1.09
CA GLY A 181 -2.61 -18.52 0.91
C GLY A 181 -1.90 -18.36 -0.43
N GLY A 182 -0.72 -19.00 -0.54
CA GLY A 182 0.04 -19.08 -1.79
C GLY A 182 1.33 -18.27 -1.79
N ILE A 183 2.04 -18.29 -2.93
CA ILE A 183 3.20 -17.42 -3.20
C ILE A 183 2.64 -16.08 -3.70
N TYR A 184 2.34 -15.19 -2.78
CA TYR A 184 1.56 -13.98 -3.04
C TYR A 184 2.40 -12.72 -3.31
N ARG A 185 3.75 -12.84 -3.27
CA ARG A 185 4.71 -11.82 -3.68
C ARG A 185 5.75 -12.43 -4.61
N GLU A 186 6.59 -11.59 -5.19
CA GLU A 186 7.56 -11.94 -6.23
C GLU A 186 8.63 -12.93 -5.74
N VAL A 187 9.18 -13.69 -6.70
CA VAL A 187 10.29 -14.62 -6.49
C VAL A 187 11.39 -14.34 -7.50
N SER A 188 12.65 -14.38 -7.06
CA SER A 188 13.81 -14.20 -7.93
C SER A 188 14.95 -15.16 -7.62
N LEU A 189 15.80 -15.38 -8.60
CA LEU A 189 17.14 -15.97 -8.40
C LEU A 189 18.15 -14.83 -8.28
N ARG A 190 18.97 -14.88 -7.25
CA ARG A 190 20.08 -13.95 -7.05
C ARG A 190 21.40 -14.69 -7.21
N ILE A 191 22.17 -14.31 -8.23
CA ILE A 191 23.46 -14.92 -8.59
C ILE A 191 24.56 -13.91 -8.22
N VAL A 192 25.42 -14.28 -7.29
CA VAL A 192 26.41 -13.39 -6.68
C VAL A 192 27.79 -14.08 -6.58
N PRO A 193 28.89 -13.33 -6.46
CA PRO A 193 30.22 -13.93 -6.19
C PRO A 193 30.28 -14.51 -4.77
N GLY A 194 31.38 -15.18 -4.41
CA GLY A 194 31.60 -15.76 -3.07
C GLY A 194 31.67 -14.73 -1.94
N THR A 195 31.99 -13.45 -2.26
CA THR A 195 31.81 -12.27 -1.39
C THR A 195 30.91 -11.28 -2.08
N PHE A 196 29.84 -10.85 -1.44
CA PHE A 196 28.85 -9.96 -2.05
C PHE A 196 28.21 -9.00 -1.03
N ILE A 197 27.55 -7.98 -1.55
CA ILE A 197 26.78 -7.01 -0.75
C ILE A 197 25.44 -7.66 -0.39
N GLU A 198 25.26 -8.03 0.88
CA GLU A 198 23.99 -8.63 1.32
C GLU A 198 22.92 -7.54 1.56
N ASN A 199 23.31 -6.41 2.16
CA ASN A 199 22.39 -5.31 2.38
C ASN A 199 23.12 -3.96 2.47
N ILE A 200 22.37 -2.88 2.34
CA ILE A 200 22.85 -1.50 2.46
C ILE A 200 21.90 -0.78 3.43
N CYS A 201 22.45 -0.13 4.44
CA CYS A 201 21.74 0.78 5.33
C CYS A 201 22.32 2.18 5.19
N ALA A 202 21.60 3.06 4.54
CA ALA A 202 21.99 4.44 4.34
C ALA A 202 21.28 5.35 5.35
N LYS A 203 22.06 6.10 6.13
CA LYS A 203 21.61 6.92 7.26
C LYS A 203 21.93 8.38 6.99
N PRO A 204 21.00 9.14 6.39
CA PRO A 204 21.14 10.60 6.29
C PRO A 204 21.25 11.22 7.67
N LYS A 205 22.22 12.11 7.86
CA LYS A 205 22.46 12.83 9.11
C LYS A 205 22.50 14.33 8.86
N ASP A 206 22.19 15.07 9.91
CA ASP A 206 22.30 16.53 9.93
C ASP A 206 21.61 17.22 8.73
N ALA A 207 20.50 16.62 8.27
CA ALA A 207 19.79 17.05 7.06
C ALA A 207 19.45 18.56 7.06
N MET A 208 19.21 19.14 8.25
CA MET A 208 18.83 20.55 8.44
C MET A 208 19.99 21.45 8.84
N SER A 209 21.20 20.92 9.04
CA SER A 209 22.33 21.70 9.60
C SER A 209 23.05 22.60 8.58
N GLY A 210 22.69 22.52 7.29
CA GLY A 210 23.45 23.15 6.20
C GLY A 210 24.76 22.42 5.83
N LYS A 211 25.13 21.38 6.56
CA LYS A 211 26.24 20.44 6.28
C LYS A 211 25.78 18.99 6.42
N PRO A 212 24.85 18.57 5.60
CA PRO A 212 24.34 17.19 5.68
C PRO A 212 25.45 16.20 5.37
N THR A 213 25.37 15.02 6.02
CA THR A 213 26.26 13.88 5.77
C THR A 213 25.43 12.63 5.55
N LEU A 214 26.07 11.57 5.05
CA LEU A 214 25.46 10.27 4.83
C LEU A 214 26.40 9.18 5.32
N ASP A 215 25.96 8.42 6.32
CA ASP A 215 26.61 7.17 6.72
C ASP A 215 25.97 6.01 5.99
N VAL A 216 26.79 5.15 5.39
CA VAL A 216 26.31 3.97 4.66
C VAL A 216 26.97 2.72 5.25
N ASP A 217 26.19 1.90 5.93
CA ASP A 217 26.64 0.58 6.37
C ASP A 217 26.39 -0.42 5.24
N CYS A 218 27.49 -0.90 4.64
CA CYS A 218 27.48 -1.94 3.62
C CYS A 218 27.69 -3.31 4.31
N TYR A 219 26.68 -4.15 4.33
CA TYR A 219 26.76 -5.49 4.91
C TYR A 219 27.31 -6.46 3.84
N LEU A 220 28.52 -6.96 4.04
CA LEU A 220 29.16 -7.93 3.14
C LEU A 220 29.06 -9.35 3.68
N GLN A 221 28.53 -10.25 2.88
CA GLN A 221 28.55 -11.68 3.13
C GLN A 221 29.77 -12.31 2.49
N HIS A 222 30.56 -13.02 3.27
CA HIS A 222 31.72 -13.80 2.83
C HIS A 222 31.37 -15.29 2.94
N MET A 223 30.85 -15.88 1.85
CA MET A 223 30.56 -17.32 1.78
C MET A 223 31.83 -18.13 1.51
N GLU A 224 32.88 -17.47 1.01
CA GLU A 224 34.18 -18.01 0.70
C GLU A 224 35.27 -17.09 1.19
N ALA A 225 36.45 -17.63 1.52
CA ALA A 225 37.58 -16.80 1.95
C ALA A 225 38.04 -15.87 0.83
N SER A 226 38.11 -14.57 1.13
CA SER A 226 38.70 -13.55 0.25
C SER A 226 40.18 -13.43 0.56
N ARG A 227 41.04 -13.89 -0.36
CA ARG A 227 42.51 -13.84 -0.18
C ARG A 227 43.12 -12.48 -0.44
N GLU A 228 42.40 -11.62 -1.17
CA GLU A 228 42.86 -10.27 -1.56
C GLU A 228 41.89 -9.23 -1.00
N PRO A 229 42.40 -8.04 -0.67
CA PRO A 229 41.53 -6.94 -0.24
C PRO A 229 40.61 -6.51 -1.37
N LEU A 230 39.39 -6.13 -1.01
CA LEU A 230 38.42 -5.52 -1.90
C LEU A 230 38.30 -4.01 -1.60
N THR A 231 37.66 -3.28 -2.49
CA THR A 231 37.34 -1.87 -2.29
C THR A 231 35.85 -1.67 -2.41
N LEU A 232 35.23 -1.12 -1.37
CA LEU A 232 33.89 -0.56 -1.44
C LEU A 232 33.97 0.84 -2.01
N GLU A 233 33.16 1.12 -3.00
CA GLU A 233 32.90 2.43 -3.57
C GLU A 233 31.44 2.76 -3.36
N VAL A 234 31.16 3.88 -2.67
CA VAL A 234 29.82 4.35 -2.40
C VAL A 234 29.63 5.70 -3.07
N GLU A 235 28.58 5.84 -3.83
CA GLU A 235 28.24 7.04 -4.60
C GLU A 235 26.79 7.45 -4.33
N LEU A 236 26.59 8.70 -3.88
CA LEU A 236 25.27 9.32 -3.77
C LEU A 236 24.95 10.07 -5.06
N ARG A 237 23.77 9.82 -5.63
CA ARG A 237 23.29 10.46 -6.86
C ARG A 237 21.93 11.12 -6.70
N GLU A 238 21.74 12.24 -7.41
CA GLU A 238 20.46 12.85 -7.72
C GLU A 238 20.20 12.68 -9.22
N GLY A 239 19.38 11.73 -9.58
CA GLY A 239 19.27 11.26 -10.97
C GLY A 239 20.64 10.79 -11.50
N ASP A 240 21.09 11.36 -12.60
CA ASP A 240 22.42 11.07 -13.19
C ASP A 240 23.57 11.84 -12.58
N ARG A 241 23.30 12.82 -11.72
CA ARG A 241 24.31 13.68 -11.11
C ARG A 241 24.90 13.04 -9.87
N THR A 242 26.22 12.83 -9.85
CA THR A 242 26.96 12.47 -8.64
C THR A 242 26.97 13.65 -7.66
N VAL A 243 26.47 13.41 -6.44
CA VAL A 243 26.49 14.37 -5.33
C VAL A 243 27.78 14.25 -4.53
N ALA A 244 28.11 13.02 -4.13
CA ALA A 244 29.35 12.71 -3.41
C ALA A 244 29.74 11.26 -3.66
N LYS A 245 31.04 10.97 -3.40
CA LYS A 245 31.61 9.64 -3.57
C LYS A 245 32.68 9.40 -2.50
N ALA A 246 32.69 8.21 -1.94
CA ALA A 246 33.71 7.77 -0.99
C ALA A 246 34.11 6.32 -1.28
N THR A 247 35.29 5.94 -0.80
CA THR A 247 35.84 4.58 -0.96
C THR A 247 36.36 4.09 0.37
N GLN A 248 36.23 2.78 0.60
CA GLN A 248 36.77 2.10 1.77
C GLN A 248 37.45 0.80 1.36
N ARG A 249 38.63 0.53 1.89
CA ARG A 249 39.32 -0.74 1.75
C ARG A 249 38.67 -1.79 2.66
N VAL A 250 38.28 -2.92 2.09
CA VAL A 250 37.82 -4.13 2.81
C VAL A 250 39.00 -5.10 2.87
N PRO A 251 39.48 -5.47 4.07
CA PRO A 251 40.58 -6.41 4.18
C PRO A 251 40.18 -7.80 3.70
N ALA A 252 41.18 -8.64 3.41
CA ALA A 252 40.94 -10.07 3.19
C ALA A 252 40.24 -10.68 4.42
N SER A 253 39.31 -11.59 4.19
CA SER A 253 38.49 -12.19 5.23
C SER A 253 38.31 -13.68 4.99
N GLU A 254 38.21 -14.44 6.07
CA GLU A 254 37.72 -15.82 6.01
C GLU A 254 36.21 -15.86 5.73
N ALA A 255 35.69 -17.03 5.39
CA ALA A 255 34.24 -17.23 5.28
C ALA A 255 33.57 -17.00 6.64
N VAL A 256 32.44 -16.30 6.66
CA VAL A 256 31.69 -15.97 7.89
C VAL A 256 30.21 -16.35 7.72
N ALA A 257 29.61 -16.75 8.82
CA ALA A 257 28.19 -17.14 8.83
C ALA A 257 27.26 -15.91 8.68
N GLU A 258 27.64 -14.77 9.30
CA GLU A 258 26.82 -13.57 9.31
C GLU A 258 27.47 -12.44 8.52
N PRO A 259 26.70 -11.59 7.83
CA PRO A 259 27.22 -10.46 7.09
C PRO A 259 27.95 -9.45 8.01
N MET A 260 29.11 -8.99 7.56
CA MET A 260 29.93 -7.98 8.25
C MET A 260 29.60 -6.58 7.76
N ALA A 261 29.35 -5.65 8.69
CA ALA A 261 29.11 -4.25 8.37
C ALA A 261 30.43 -3.49 8.09
N HIS A 262 30.47 -2.76 7.00
CA HIS A 262 31.54 -1.84 6.61
C HIS A 262 30.95 -0.43 6.44
N ALA A 263 31.26 0.47 7.38
CA ALA A 263 30.72 1.83 7.37
C ALA A 263 31.52 2.73 6.41
N VAL A 264 30.84 3.40 5.49
CA VAL A 264 31.40 4.41 4.59
C VAL A 264 30.73 5.74 4.87
N HIS A 265 31.53 6.76 5.13
CA HIS A 265 31.05 8.11 5.43
C HIS A 265 31.19 9.03 4.20
N LEU A 266 30.09 9.70 3.84
CA LEU A 266 30.07 10.72 2.79
C LEU A 266 29.81 12.10 3.40
N GLU A 267 30.70 13.04 3.14
CA GLU A 267 30.61 14.43 3.53
C GLU A 267 30.70 15.36 2.31
N GLY A 268 30.54 16.66 2.51
CA GLY A 268 30.63 17.62 1.41
C GLY A 268 29.47 17.48 0.40
N LEU A 269 28.30 17.04 0.81
CA LEU A 269 27.16 16.82 -0.06
C LEU A 269 26.62 18.09 -0.72
N GLY A 270 27.04 19.28 -0.23
CA GLY A 270 26.50 20.56 -0.69
C GLY A 270 25.04 20.77 -0.27
N THR A 271 24.30 21.46 -1.12
CA THR A 271 22.88 21.68 -0.87
C THR A 271 22.07 20.44 -1.22
N ILE A 272 21.45 19.84 -0.22
CA ILE A 272 20.55 18.70 -0.34
C ILE A 272 19.10 19.19 -0.31
N LYS A 273 18.27 18.65 -1.20
CA LYS A 273 16.82 18.84 -1.17
C LYS A 273 16.23 17.85 -0.18
N LEU A 274 15.47 18.37 0.79
CA LEU A 274 14.82 17.51 1.78
C LEU A 274 13.66 16.74 1.16
N TRP A 275 13.40 15.55 1.70
CA TRP A 275 12.19 14.79 1.46
C TRP A 275 11.09 15.30 2.39
N ASP A 276 9.93 15.64 1.85
CA ASP A 276 8.73 15.99 2.61
C ASP A 276 7.46 15.55 1.86
N LEU A 277 6.28 15.87 2.41
CA LEU A 277 4.98 15.50 1.88
C LEU A 277 4.66 16.13 0.53
N GLU A 278 5.15 17.35 0.28
CA GLU A 278 4.88 18.13 -0.93
C GLU A 278 6.01 17.99 -1.95
N HIS A 279 7.24 17.76 -1.47
CA HIS A 279 8.44 17.63 -2.26
C HIS A 279 9.19 16.35 -1.86
N PRO A 280 8.75 15.17 -2.28
CA PRO A 280 9.35 13.90 -1.91
C PRO A 280 10.67 13.66 -2.68
N ASN A 281 11.69 14.49 -2.42
CA ASN A 281 12.98 14.41 -3.09
C ASN A 281 13.73 13.16 -2.68
N LEU A 282 14.10 12.35 -3.67
CA LEU A 282 14.80 11.10 -3.49
C LEU A 282 16.18 11.13 -4.15
N TYR A 283 17.10 10.40 -3.53
CA TYR A 283 18.46 10.16 -3.98
C TYR A 283 18.71 8.67 -4.10
N THR A 284 19.70 8.28 -4.88
CA THR A 284 20.12 6.88 -4.98
C THR A 284 21.54 6.70 -4.46
N VAL A 285 21.71 5.78 -3.53
CA VAL A 285 23.02 5.33 -3.02
C VAL A 285 23.44 4.12 -3.83
N HIS A 286 24.45 4.25 -4.67
CA HIS A 286 25.06 3.15 -5.41
C HIS A 286 26.26 2.61 -4.63
N VAL A 287 26.32 1.32 -4.44
CA VAL A 287 27.46 0.62 -3.82
C VAL A 287 28.08 -0.33 -4.82
N ARG A 288 29.38 -0.25 -4.99
CA ARG A 288 30.18 -1.13 -5.84
C ARG A 288 31.28 -1.80 -5.01
N LEU A 289 31.38 -3.10 -5.15
CA LEU A 289 32.47 -3.90 -4.58
C LEU A 289 33.45 -4.20 -5.70
N LEU A 290 34.70 -3.78 -5.53
CA LEU A 290 35.74 -3.88 -6.56
C LEU A 290 36.89 -4.77 -6.09
N LYS A 291 37.39 -5.61 -7.00
CA LYS A 291 38.68 -6.32 -6.88
C LYS A 291 39.69 -5.66 -7.82
N GLY A 292 40.59 -4.83 -7.26
CA GLY A 292 41.36 -3.91 -8.09
C GLY A 292 40.46 -2.92 -8.83
N THR A 293 40.45 -2.98 -10.17
CA THR A 293 39.58 -2.17 -11.03
C THR A 293 38.35 -2.95 -11.52
N GLN A 294 38.31 -4.26 -11.30
CA GLN A 294 37.23 -5.12 -11.76
C GLN A 294 36.02 -5.01 -10.83
N LEU A 295 34.83 -4.83 -11.40
CA LEU A 295 33.57 -4.88 -10.67
C LEU A 295 33.33 -6.32 -10.20
N PHE A 296 33.17 -6.50 -8.89
CA PHE A 296 32.93 -7.79 -8.26
C PHE A 296 31.45 -7.97 -7.91
N ASP A 297 30.85 -6.93 -7.28
CA ASP A 297 29.42 -6.88 -7.02
C ASP A 297 28.94 -5.41 -7.01
N ARG A 298 27.61 -5.20 -7.16
CA ARG A 298 26.98 -3.89 -7.08
C ARG A 298 25.55 -3.98 -6.57
N ASP A 299 25.13 -3.00 -5.82
CA ASP A 299 23.71 -2.85 -5.42
C ASP A 299 23.40 -1.38 -5.23
N HIS A 300 22.12 -1.02 -5.06
CA HIS A 300 21.71 0.36 -4.82
C HIS A 300 20.48 0.44 -3.94
N ARG A 301 20.30 1.57 -3.27
CA ARG A 301 19.10 1.88 -2.48
C ARG A 301 18.68 3.32 -2.72
N THR A 302 17.36 3.54 -2.72
CA THR A 302 16.76 4.87 -2.72
C THR A 302 16.70 5.39 -1.28
N VAL A 303 16.99 6.68 -1.08
CA VAL A 303 16.96 7.33 0.23
C VAL A 303 16.41 8.75 0.11
N GLY A 304 15.90 9.29 1.21
CA GLY A 304 15.49 10.68 1.32
C GLY A 304 16.13 11.35 2.54
N PHE A 305 16.56 12.58 2.39
CA PHE A 305 17.10 13.38 3.51
C PHE A 305 15.95 14.09 4.22
N ARG A 306 15.72 13.78 5.47
CA ARG A 306 14.71 14.41 6.31
C ARG A 306 15.09 14.37 7.78
N HIS A 307 14.44 15.22 8.58
CA HIS A 307 14.34 15.10 10.03
C HIS A 307 12.88 14.81 10.36
N ALA A 308 12.60 13.70 11.04
CA ALA A 308 11.27 13.31 11.46
C ALA A 308 11.31 12.81 12.91
N GLU A 309 10.52 13.44 13.78
CA GLU A 309 10.56 13.17 15.22
C GLU A 309 9.18 13.40 15.86
N PHE A 310 8.79 12.52 16.77
CA PHE A 310 7.71 12.75 17.71
C PHE A 310 8.29 13.44 18.96
N SER A 311 7.86 14.65 19.19
CA SER A 311 8.24 15.47 20.36
C SER A 311 7.03 15.68 21.29
N ASP A 312 7.24 16.38 22.39
CA ASP A 312 6.15 16.78 23.31
C ASP A 312 5.18 17.81 22.67
N HIS A 313 5.52 18.32 21.49
CA HIS A 313 4.70 19.26 20.72
C HIS A 313 3.93 18.61 19.54
N GLY A 314 4.04 17.30 19.38
CA GLY A 314 3.46 16.53 18.30
C GLY A 314 4.50 15.92 17.36
N PHE A 315 4.11 15.64 16.13
CA PHE A 315 5.02 15.14 15.10
C PHE A 315 5.65 16.29 14.32
N GLU A 316 6.97 16.28 14.19
CA GLU A 316 7.73 17.27 13.43
C GLU A 316 8.39 16.63 12.21
N LEU A 317 8.20 17.27 11.05
CA LEU A 317 8.90 16.93 9.81
C LEU A 317 9.67 18.18 9.33
N ASN A 318 10.99 18.06 9.23
CA ASN A 318 11.88 19.14 8.81
C ASN A 318 11.64 20.46 9.59
N GLY A 319 11.46 20.35 10.92
CA GLY A 319 11.25 21.48 11.82
C GLY A 319 9.84 22.10 11.77
N LYS A 320 8.89 21.47 11.07
CA LYS A 320 7.49 21.89 11.05
C LYS A 320 6.64 20.89 11.80
N VAL A 321 5.83 21.33 12.75
CA VAL A 321 4.82 20.48 13.40
C VAL A 321 3.72 20.20 12.40
N ILE A 322 3.42 18.92 12.19
CA ILE A 322 2.39 18.42 11.28
C ILE A 322 1.39 17.60 12.08
N LYS A 323 0.11 17.95 11.99
CA LYS A 323 -0.95 17.10 12.51
C LYS A 323 -1.15 15.92 11.57
N LEU A 324 -0.88 14.72 12.06
CA LEU A 324 -1.04 13.49 11.29
C LEU A 324 -2.53 13.19 11.09
N ARG A 325 -2.91 12.91 9.84
CA ARG A 325 -4.27 12.56 9.44
C ARG A 325 -4.21 11.45 8.41
N GLY A 326 -4.62 10.27 8.79
CA GLY A 326 -4.49 9.11 7.93
C GLY A 326 -5.52 8.03 8.17
N LEU A 327 -5.25 6.91 7.55
CA LEU A 327 -6.08 5.71 7.57
C LEU A 327 -5.20 4.48 7.68
N ASP A 328 -5.75 3.41 8.24
CA ASP A 328 -5.14 2.09 8.26
C ASP A 328 -5.40 1.34 6.96
N ARG A 329 -4.48 0.47 6.54
CA ARG A 329 -4.60 -0.29 5.31
C ARG A 329 -4.32 -1.77 5.52
N HIS A 330 -5.30 -2.65 5.20
CA HIS A 330 -5.03 -4.04 4.87
C HIS A 330 -4.59 -4.18 3.42
N GLN A 331 -3.58 -5.03 3.16
CA GLN A 331 -3.09 -5.34 1.81
C GLN A 331 -3.96 -6.43 1.16
N THR A 332 -5.27 -6.24 1.12
CA THR A 332 -6.18 -7.23 0.55
C THR A 332 -7.03 -6.65 -0.57
N PHE A 333 -7.35 -7.51 -1.54
CA PHE A 333 -8.16 -7.20 -2.71
C PHE A 333 -9.23 -8.27 -2.87
N PRO A 334 -10.42 -7.93 -3.36
CA PRO A 334 -11.46 -8.92 -3.60
C PRO A 334 -10.97 -9.98 -4.62
N PHE A 335 -11.47 -11.20 -4.49
CA PHE A 335 -11.21 -12.38 -5.31
C PHE A 335 -9.84 -13.03 -5.15
N VAL A 336 -8.77 -12.28 -4.93
CA VAL A 336 -7.39 -12.76 -4.96
C VAL A 336 -6.61 -12.51 -3.66
N GLY A 337 -7.27 -11.98 -2.64
CA GLY A 337 -6.63 -11.69 -1.36
C GLY A 337 -5.43 -10.77 -1.49
N GLN A 338 -4.25 -11.20 -1.05
CA GLN A 338 -3.05 -10.39 -1.07
C GLN A 338 -2.25 -10.49 -2.41
N ALA A 339 -2.65 -11.39 -3.31
CA ALA A 339 -1.90 -11.72 -4.53
C ALA A 339 -2.16 -10.72 -5.67
N MET A 340 -1.77 -9.47 -5.47
CA MET A 340 -1.86 -8.40 -6.47
C MET A 340 -0.48 -7.83 -6.81
N PRO A 341 -0.27 -7.49 -8.12
CA PRO A 341 1.01 -6.99 -8.59
C PRO A 341 1.32 -5.58 -8.09
N GLY A 342 2.57 -5.16 -8.27
CA GLY A 342 3.08 -3.87 -7.83
C GLY A 342 2.23 -2.67 -8.26
N ARG A 343 1.64 -2.68 -9.48
CA ARG A 343 0.76 -1.60 -9.94
C ARG A 343 -0.45 -1.39 -9.02
N ALA A 344 -1.12 -2.47 -8.61
CA ALA A 344 -2.27 -2.39 -7.70
C ALA A 344 -1.86 -1.89 -6.30
N GLN A 345 -0.68 -2.30 -5.82
CA GLN A 345 -0.13 -1.82 -4.55
C GLN A 345 0.15 -0.30 -4.60
N ARG A 346 0.75 0.17 -5.70
CA ARG A 346 1.03 1.59 -5.94
C ARG A 346 -0.26 2.41 -6.12
N SER A 347 -1.31 1.82 -6.70
CA SER A 347 -2.62 2.46 -6.84
C SER A 347 -3.25 2.76 -5.47
N ASP A 348 -3.13 1.86 -4.50
CA ASP A 348 -3.63 2.11 -3.13
C ASP A 348 -2.90 3.29 -2.46
N ALA A 349 -1.57 3.41 -2.61
CA ALA A 349 -0.81 4.57 -2.13
C ALA A 349 -1.28 5.88 -2.80
N ASN A 350 -1.52 5.83 -4.11
CA ASN A 350 -2.07 6.97 -4.85
C ASN A 350 -3.48 7.36 -4.37
N ILE A 351 -4.34 6.40 -4.05
CA ILE A 351 -5.67 6.66 -3.49
C ILE A 351 -5.52 7.37 -2.14
N LEU A 352 -4.70 6.85 -1.25
CA LEU A 352 -4.49 7.43 0.08
C LEU A 352 -3.90 8.84 0.00
N ARG A 353 -2.82 9.05 -0.78
CA ARG A 353 -2.12 10.33 -0.84
C ARG A 353 -2.83 11.36 -1.72
N ASN A 354 -3.19 10.99 -2.94
CA ASN A 354 -3.63 11.95 -3.95
C ASN A 354 -5.16 12.03 -4.13
N LYS A 355 -5.92 11.02 -3.65
CA LYS A 355 -7.38 11.05 -3.74
C LYS A 355 -8.05 11.35 -2.40
N LEU A 356 -7.47 10.87 -1.30
CA LEU A 356 -7.97 11.10 0.05
C LEU A 356 -7.14 12.16 0.82
N HIS A 357 -6.06 12.64 0.25
CA HIS A 357 -5.15 13.62 0.86
C HIS A 357 -4.72 13.25 2.29
N CYS A 358 -4.55 11.95 2.56
CA CYS A 358 -3.90 11.47 3.77
C CYS A 358 -2.44 11.86 3.77
N ASN A 359 -1.88 12.19 4.95
CA ASN A 359 -0.46 12.43 5.11
C ASN A 359 0.29 11.28 5.78
N ILE A 360 -0.43 10.31 6.33
CA ILE A 360 0.10 9.09 6.95
C ILE A 360 -0.79 7.90 6.65
N VAL A 361 -0.19 6.70 6.58
CA VAL A 361 -0.87 5.40 6.56
C VAL A 361 -0.23 4.48 7.58
N ARG A 362 -1.01 3.59 8.20
CA ARG A 362 -0.51 2.48 8.99
C ARG A 362 -0.71 1.17 8.22
N THR A 363 0.36 0.38 8.14
CA THR A 363 0.35 -0.92 7.46
C THR A 363 -0.20 -2.02 8.39
N SER A 364 -1.46 -1.93 8.72
CA SER A 364 -2.14 -2.86 9.63
C SER A 364 -2.31 -4.24 9.00
N HIS A 365 -1.95 -5.36 9.66
CA HIS A 365 -1.14 -5.48 10.90
C HIS A 365 0.09 -6.31 10.57
N TYR A 366 0.88 -5.90 9.59
CA TYR A 366 2.03 -6.64 9.03
C TYR A 366 2.82 -5.80 8.02
N PRO A 367 4.09 -6.14 7.75
CA PRO A 367 4.88 -5.50 6.69
C PRO A 367 4.24 -5.71 5.31
N GLN A 368 3.99 -4.61 4.59
CA GLN A 368 3.31 -4.65 3.31
C GLN A 368 4.28 -4.72 2.12
N SER A 369 3.73 -4.73 0.90
CA SER A 369 4.51 -4.82 -0.34
C SER A 369 5.53 -3.69 -0.46
N ARG A 370 6.75 -3.98 -0.93
CA ARG A 370 7.76 -2.98 -1.26
C ARG A 370 7.24 -1.96 -2.27
N HIS A 371 6.46 -2.38 -3.25
CA HIS A 371 5.87 -1.48 -4.24
C HIS A 371 4.94 -0.42 -3.63
N PHE A 372 4.28 -0.76 -2.52
CA PHE A 372 3.48 0.20 -1.76
C PHE A 372 4.37 1.21 -1.04
N LEU A 373 5.43 0.74 -0.37
CA LEU A 373 6.39 1.60 0.35
C LEU A 373 7.17 2.51 -0.60
N ASP A 374 7.64 1.98 -1.74
CA ASP A 374 8.28 2.78 -2.81
C ASP A 374 7.33 3.90 -3.28
N ALA A 375 6.05 3.58 -3.47
CA ALA A 375 5.06 4.59 -3.84
C ALA A 375 4.82 5.63 -2.73
N CYS A 376 4.85 5.24 -1.45
CA CYS A 376 4.79 6.18 -0.32
C CYS A 376 6.00 7.12 -0.32
N ASP A 377 7.20 6.62 -0.58
CA ASP A 377 8.41 7.44 -0.72
C ASP A 377 8.31 8.45 -1.86
N GLU A 378 7.84 8.00 -3.03
CA GLU A 378 7.74 8.82 -4.25
C GLU A 378 6.62 9.86 -4.19
N MET A 379 5.54 9.59 -3.44
CA MET A 379 4.36 10.46 -3.37
C MET A 379 4.34 11.34 -2.12
N GLY A 380 5.23 11.12 -1.15
CA GLY A 380 5.22 11.87 0.10
C GLY A 380 4.07 11.44 1.02
N LEU A 381 3.96 10.14 1.31
CA LEU A 381 3.00 9.57 2.27
C LEU A 381 3.78 8.94 3.42
N LEU A 382 3.60 9.45 4.63
CA LEU A 382 4.24 8.89 5.83
C LEU A 382 3.68 7.50 6.15
N VAL A 383 4.52 6.64 6.75
CA VAL A 383 4.17 5.27 7.09
C VAL A 383 4.50 4.95 8.55
N LEU A 384 3.55 4.35 9.24
CA LEU A 384 3.76 3.55 10.44
C LEU A 384 3.74 2.08 9.99
N GLU A 385 4.88 1.42 10.09
CA GLU A 385 5.00 0.00 9.72
C GLU A 385 5.13 -0.87 10.95
N GLU A 386 4.42 -2.02 10.99
CA GLU A 386 4.35 -2.88 12.17
C GLU A 386 4.56 -4.37 11.87
N ILE A 387 4.98 -5.09 12.92
CA ILE A 387 5.17 -6.56 12.87
C ILE A 387 3.84 -7.31 12.81
N PRO A 388 3.83 -8.54 12.24
CA PRO A 388 2.61 -9.36 12.16
C PRO A 388 2.08 -9.76 13.54
N GLY A 389 0.79 -9.50 13.79
CA GLY A 389 0.11 -9.96 14.99
C GLY A 389 -1.16 -9.19 15.33
N TRP A 390 -2.12 -9.87 15.98
CA TRP A 390 -3.37 -9.30 16.46
C TRP A 390 -3.77 -9.98 17.78
N GLN A 391 -3.80 -9.22 18.88
CA GLN A 391 -4.17 -9.57 20.26
C GLN A 391 -3.41 -10.75 20.91
N HIS A 392 -3.10 -11.81 20.17
CA HIS A 392 -2.47 -13.02 20.71
C HIS A 392 -0.96 -12.87 20.86
N ILE A 393 -0.44 -13.40 21.98
CA ILE A 393 0.99 -13.64 22.21
C ILE A 393 1.15 -15.12 22.51
N GLY A 394 1.94 -15.80 21.67
CA GLY A 394 2.20 -17.23 21.81
C GLY A 394 3.30 -17.59 22.83
N ASP A 395 3.78 -18.81 22.74
CA ASP A 395 4.87 -19.34 23.56
C ASP A 395 6.25 -18.76 23.16
N GLN A 396 7.33 -19.25 23.78
CA GLN A 396 8.68 -18.72 23.51
C GLN A 396 9.12 -18.87 22.04
N PRO A 397 8.95 -20.02 21.36
CA PRO A 397 9.22 -20.14 19.92
C PRO A 397 8.46 -19.13 19.07
N TRP A 398 7.18 -18.91 19.34
CA TRP A 398 6.35 -17.90 18.66
C TRP A 398 6.91 -16.48 18.86
N LYS A 399 7.30 -16.14 20.12
CA LYS A 399 7.93 -14.84 20.44
C LYS A 399 9.27 -14.66 19.73
N ASP A 400 10.06 -15.73 19.60
CA ASP A 400 11.35 -15.69 18.89
C ASP A 400 11.16 -15.41 17.41
N ILE A 401 10.15 -16.01 16.76
CA ILE A 401 9.76 -15.68 15.36
C ILE A 401 9.31 -14.21 15.27
N SER A 402 8.55 -13.72 16.25
CA SER A 402 8.09 -12.33 16.24
C SER A 402 9.25 -11.34 16.40
N VAL A 403 10.26 -11.63 17.21
CA VAL A 403 11.50 -10.81 17.30
C VAL A 403 12.30 -10.88 15.99
N ASP A 404 12.36 -12.04 15.32
CA ASP A 404 12.97 -12.15 14.00
C ASP A 404 12.19 -11.35 12.94
N ASN A 405 10.84 -11.32 13.02
CA ASN A 405 10.02 -10.47 12.18
C ASN A 405 10.36 -8.98 12.33
N VAL A 406 10.65 -8.47 13.53
CA VAL A 406 11.18 -7.11 13.73
C VAL A 406 12.49 -6.94 12.96
N SER A 407 13.42 -7.88 13.10
CA SER A 407 14.72 -7.82 12.41
C SER A 407 14.56 -7.79 10.89
N ARG A 408 13.71 -8.66 10.33
CA ARG A 408 13.47 -8.76 8.89
C ARG A 408 12.76 -7.52 8.33
N MET A 409 11.73 -7.03 9.01
CA MET A 409 11.01 -5.81 8.66
C MET A 409 11.98 -4.62 8.59
N VAL A 410 12.71 -4.35 9.68
CA VAL A 410 13.62 -3.20 9.75
C VAL A 410 14.73 -3.32 8.70
N ARG A 411 15.38 -4.48 8.54
CA ARG A 411 16.47 -4.69 7.55
C ARG A 411 15.98 -4.57 6.11
N ARG A 412 14.72 -4.92 5.82
CA ARG A 412 14.12 -4.77 4.51
C ARG A 412 13.89 -3.29 4.18
N ASP A 413 13.40 -2.50 5.18
CA ASP A 413 12.73 -1.23 4.91
C ASP A 413 13.42 0.00 5.51
N TRP A 414 14.55 -0.12 6.19
CA TRP A 414 15.27 0.99 6.86
C TRP A 414 15.68 2.16 5.96
N ASN A 415 15.69 1.98 4.62
CA ASN A 415 16.05 3.05 3.69
C ASN A 415 14.86 3.92 3.24
N HIS A 416 13.61 3.50 3.53
CA HIS A 416 12.41 4.24 3.14
C HIS A 416 12.25 5.53 3.96
N PRO A 417 12.35 6.73 3.36
CA PRO A 417 12.15 7.97 4.09
C PRO A 417 10.70 8.16 4.56
N SER A 418 9.72 7.53 3.92
CA SER A 418 8.32 7.56 4.31
C SER A 418 8.05 6.93 5.67
N ILE A 419 8.79 5.88 6.06
CA ILE A 419 8.62 5.21 7.35
C ILE A 419 9.14 6.11 8.47
N ILE A 420 8.26 6.47 9.41
CA ILE A 420 8.57 7.35 10.54
C ILE A 420 8.49 6.65 11.91
N LEU A 421 7.82 5.50 11.98
CA LEU A 421 7.67 4.69 13.19
C LEU A 421 7.80 3.21 12.87
N TRP A 422 8.47 2.48 13.77
CA TRP A 422 8.47 1.03 13.82
C TRP A 422 7.47 0.54 14.87
N GLY A 423 6.39 -0.13 14.44
CA GLY A 423 5.43 -0.81 15.30
C GLY A 423 6.00 -2.16 15.77
N VAL A 424 6.46 -2.22 17.03
CA VAL A 424 7.19 -3.36 17.58
C VAL A 424 6.41 -4.17 18.62
N ARG A 425 5.13 -3.86 18.76
CA ARG A 425 4.19 -4.54 19.64
C ARG A 425 3.05 -5.12 18.82
N ILE A 426 2.60 -6.32 19.23
CA ILE A 426 1.42 -6.96 18.62
C ILE A 426 0.19 -6.08 18.86
N ASN A 427 -0.57 -5.81 17.79
CA ASN A 427 -1.76 -4.99 17.85
C ASN A 427 -2.71 -5.46 18.97
N GLU A 428 -3.15 -4.51 19.83
CA GLU A 428 -4.12 -4.71 20.92
C GLU A 428 -3.82 -5.84 21.89
N SER A 429 -2.58 -6.27 21.98
CA SER A 429 -2.20 -7.35 22.88
C SER A 429 -2.12 -6.89 24.33
N LYS A 430 -2.16 -7.85 25.24
CA LYS A 430 -1.81 -7.65 26.65
C LYS A 430 -0.34 -7.28 26.79
N ASP A 431 0.03 -6.75 27.97
CA ASP A 431 1.42 -6.50 28.31
C ASP A 431 2.18 -7.82 28.47
N ASP A 432 3.40 -7.84 27.94
CA ASP A 432 4.39 -8.89 28.13
C ASP A 432 5.77 -8.22 28.15
N HIS A 433 6.23 -7.88 29.35
CA HIS A 433 7.42 -7.07 29.57
C HIS A 433 8.65 -7.61 28.83
N ASP A 434 9.00 -8.85 29.09
CA ASP A 434 10.24 -9.46 28.57
C ASP A 434 10.21 -9.55 27.04
N PHE A 435 9.04 -9.85 26.47
CA PHE A 435 8.86 -9.92 25.03
C PHE A 435 9.02 -8.53 24.40
N TYR A 436 8.36 -7.51 24.93
CA TYR A 436 8.39 -6.16 24.32
C TYR A 436 9.70 -5.41 24.57
N VAL A 437 10.41 -5.69 25.66
CA VAL A 437 11.81 -5.24 25.81
C VAL A 437 12.68 -5.80 24.68
N ARG A 438 12.51 -7.06 24.28
CA ARG A 438 13.27 -7.69 23.19
C ARG A 438 12.94 -7.11 21.81
N THR A 439 11.65 -6.94 21.49
CA THR A 439 11.24 -6.39 20.18
C THR A 439 11.69 -4.94 20.01
N ASN A 440 11.51 -4.13 21.06
CA ASN A 440 11.94 -2.74 21.08
C ASN A 440 13.46 -2.59 20.95
N ALA A 441 14.21 -3.36 21.73
CA ALA A 441 15.68 -3.38 21.66
C ALA A 441 16.20 -3.84 20.29
N MET A 442 15.52 -4.79 19.62
CA MET A 442 15.88 -5.23 18.28
C MET A 442 15.75 -4.12 17.26
N ALA A 443 14.63 -3.38 17.28
CA ALA A 443 14.43 -2.25 16.35
C ALA A 443 15.48 -1.16 16.55
N HIS A 444 15.71 -0.71 17.79
CA HIS A 444 16.72 0.33 18.09
C HIS A 444 18.14 -0.11 17.75
N LYS A 445 18.48 -1.40 17.95
CA LYS A 445 19.80 -1.95 17.56
C LYS A 445 20.04 -1.84 16.05
N LEU A 446 18.99 -2.08 15.24
CA LEU A 446 19.10 -2.10 13.79
C LEU A 446 18.95 -0.71 13.19
N ASP A 447 18.04 0.08 13.70
CA ASP A 447 17.77 1.45 13.23
C ASP A 447 17.59 2.42 14.40
N PRO A 448 18.66 3.04 14.87
CA PRO A 448 18.60 4.08 15.92
C PRO A 448 18.09 5.43 15.40
N THR A 449 17.74 5.55 14.12
CA THR A 449 17.33 6.82 13.50
C THR A 449 15.82 7.05 13.56
N ARG A 450 15.04 6.01 13.85
CA ARG A 450 13.58 6.07 13.96
C ARG A 450 13.11 5.68 15.34
N GLN A 451 12.03 6.31 15.74
CA GLN A 451 11.32 6.00 16.99
C GLN A 451 10.48 4.74 16.83
N THR A 452 10.21 4.07 17.96
CA THR A 452 9.37 2.88 18.05
C THR A 452 8.00 3.21 18.64
N CYS A 453 7.03 2.37 18.35
CA CYS A 453 5.69 2.45 18.94
C CYS A 453 5.09 1.05 19.17
N GLY A 454 4.02 1.00 19.95
CA GLY A 454 3.27 -0.22 20.20
C GLY A 454 1.80 0.03 20.29
N ILE A 455 1.02 -0.55 19.39
CA ILE A 455 -0.42 -0.31 19.24
C ILE A 455 -1.16 -0.98 20.39
N ARG A 456 -1.70 -0.17 21.30
CA ARG A 456 -2.36 -0.57 22.53
C ARG A 456 -3.87 -0.42 22.44
N TYR A 457 -4.55 -1.13 23.32
CA TYR A 457 -5.99 -1.01 23.54
C TYR A 457 -6.32 -0.38 24.91
N PHE A 458 -5.34 -0.30 25.82
CA PHE A 458 -5.52 0.23 27.18
C PHE A 458 -4.51 1.34 27.46
N GLN A 459 -4.97 2.49 27.96
CA GLN A 459 -4.09 3.59 28.37
C GLN A 459 -3.20 3.27 29.58
N SER A 460 -3.58 2.26 30.37
CA SER A 460 -2.79 1.76 31.51
C SER A 460 -1.74 0.73 31.11
N SER A 461 -1.64 0.37 29.84
CA SER A 461 -0.65 -0.55 29.31
C SER A 461 0.77 -0.04 29.53
N GLU A 462 1.72 -0.94 29.78
CA GLU A 462 3.12 -0.61 29.95
C GLU A 462 3.69 0.10 28.74
N PHE A 463 4.48 1.16 28.98
CA PHE A 463 5.07 1.99 27.94
C PHE A 463 6.59 1.79 27.90
N LEU A 464 7.06 1.05 26.91
CA LEU A 464 8.49 0.70 26.70
C LEU A 464 9.06 1.36 25.43
N GLU A 465 8.22 1.76 24.50
CA GLU A 465 8.56 2.35 23.21
C GLU A 465 8.72 3.87 23.34
N ASP A 466 9.10 4.56 22.25
CA ASP A 466 9.35 6.01 22.24
C ASP A 466 8.07 6.84 22.10
N VAL A 467 7.06 6.31 21.40
CA VAL A 467 5.79 6.99 21.09
C VAL A 467 4.63 6.14 21.61
N PHE A 468 3.78 6.75 22.42
CA PHE A 468 2.58 6.08 22.92
C PHE A 468 1.52 6.07 21.81
N THR A 469 1.15 4.89 21.35
CA THR A 469 0.13 4.70 20.34
C THR A 469 -1.02 3.86 20.88
N MET A 470 -2.25 4.25 20.57
CA MET A 470 -3.45 3.62 21.11
C MET A 470 -4.60 3.59 20.11
N ASN A 471 -5.23 2.43 20.02
CA ASN A 471 -6.54 2.28 19.42
C ASN A 471 -7.60 2.75 20.42
N ASP A 472 -8.34 3.80 20.10
CA ASP A 472 -9.36 4.37 20.97
C ASP A 472 -10.68 4.50 20.22
N PHE A 473 -11.62 3.65 20.56
CA PHE A 473 -12.96 3.60 19.95
C PHE A 473 -14.01 4.33 20.78
N ASP A 474 -13.60 4.99 21.86
CA ASP A 474 -14.49 5.88 22.61
C ASP A 474 -14.87 7.12 21.78
N PHE A 475 -16.00 7.69 22.09
CA PHE A 475 -16.48 8.90 21.44
C PHE A 475 -17.15 9.83 22.46
N PRO A 476 -16.48 10.93 22.86
CA PRO A 476 -15.17 11.43 22.41
C PRO A 476 -14.00 10.52 22.83
N LEU A 477 -12.84 10.70 22.17
CA LEU A 477 -11.61 9.98 22.52
C LEU A 477 -11.16 10.33 23.95
N LYS A 478 -10.48 9.38 24.60
CA LYS A 478 -9.83 9.62 25.89
C LYS A 478 -8.72 10.66 25.76
N PRO A 479 -8.57 11.57 26.72
CA PRO A 479 -7.45 12.51 26.72
C PRO A 479 -6.11 11.78 26.75
N PRO A 480 -5.06 12.31 26.07
CA PRO A 480 -3.73 11.73 26.13
C PRO A 480 -3.20 11.69 27.58
N ASN A 481 -2.65 10.54 27.97
CA ASN A 481 -2.02 10.33 29.28
C ASN A 481 -0.49 10.28 29.21
N HIS A 482 0.07 10.44 28.00
CA HIS A 482 1.51 10.48 27.75
C HIS A 482 1.83 11.64 26.80
N PRO A 483 3.03 12.23 26.84
CA PRO A 483 3.56 13.03 25.74
C PRO A 483 3.79 12.13 24.52
N ARG A 484 3.90 12.69 23.31
CA ARG A 484 4.09 11.93 22.07
C ARG A 484 3.01 10.86 21.86
N TYR A 485 1.76 11.32 21.80
CA TYR A 485 0.60 10.46 21.71
C TYR A 485 0.01 10.46 20.29
N LEU A 486 -0.13 9.26 19.70
CA LEU A 486 -0.79 9.07 18.42
C LEU A 486 -1.99 8.12 18.58
N ASN A 487 -3.17 8.54 18.16
CA ASN A 487 -4.31 7.64 18.04
C ASN A 487 -4.16 6.80 16.75
N THR A 488 -4.20 5.48 16.87
CA THR A 488 -3.88 4.56 15.77
C THR A 488 -5.09 3.85 15.19
N GLU A 489 -6.24 3.89 15.86
CA GLU A 489 -7.52 3.46 15.30
C GLU A 489 -8.67 4.17 15.99
N PHE A 490 -9.72 4.49 15.23
CA PHE A 490 -10.99 4.99 15.72
C PHE A 490 -12.12 4.70 14.71
N VAL A 491 -13.38 4.77 15.15
CA VAL A 491 -14.62 4.47 14.41
C VAL A 491 -14.76 2.99 14.10
N GLY A 492 -14.26 2.51 12.99
CA GLY A 492 -14.18 1.09 12.58
C GLY A 492 -15.42 0.25 12.91
N HIS A 493 -15.19 -0.81 13.66
CA HIS A 493 -16.22 -1.77 14.07
C HIS A 493 -17.35 -1.15 14.92
N THR A 494 -17.13 0.02 15.52
CA THR A 494 -18.19 0.71 16.30
C THR A 494 -19.23 1.38 15.42
N TYR A 495 -18.93 1.59 14.13
CA TYR A 495 -19.87 2.17 13.17
C TYR A 495 -19.70 1.64 11.76
N PRO A 496 -19.86 0.31 11.53
CA PRO A 496 -19.73 -0.26 10.19
C PRO A 496 -20.78 0.33 9.24
N THR A 497 -20.37 0.67 8.00
CA THR A 497 -21.20 1.41 7.06
C THR A 497 -21.02 0.88 5.64
N LYS A 498 -22.11 0.41 5.03
CA LYS A 498 -22.16 -0.08 3.65
C LYS A 498 -22.43 1.08 2.69
N THR A 499 -21.95 1.00 1.46
CA THR A 499 -22.22 1.99 0.40
C THR A 499 -23.72 2.22 0.16
N ILE A 500 -24.55 1.19 0.39
CA ILE A 500 -26.00 1.23 0.18
C ILE A 500 -26.81 1.53 1.46
N ASP A 501 -26.16 1.90 2.54
CA ASP A 501 -26.86 2.32 3.76
C ASP A 501 -27.63 3.61 3.53
N GLN A 502 -28.56 3.90 4.42
CA GLN A 502 -29.33 5.15 4.40
C GLN A 502 -28.41 6.37 4.52
N VAL A 503 -28.84 7.49 3.94
CA VAL A 503 -28.06 8.74 3.88
C VAL A 503 -27.59 9.19 5.26
N GLU A 504 -28.44 9.06 6.29
CA GLU A 504 -28.12 9.45 7.66
C GLU A 504 -26.97 8.63 8.23
N ARG A 505 -26.91 7.32 7.92
CA ARG A 505 -25.83 6.45 8.37
C ARG A 505 -24.52 6.81 7.68
N LEU A 506 -24.60 7.06 6.37
CA LEU A 506 -23.45 7.50 5.57
C LEU A 506 -22.93 8.87 6.03
N GLN A 507 -23.83 9.81 6.34
CA GLN A 507 -23.48 11.12 6.90
C GLN A 507 -22.86 11.00 8.29
N GLU A 508 -23.47 10.22 9.19
CA GLU A 508 -22.95 10.05 10.56
C GLU A 508 -21.56 9.36 10.52
N HIS A 509 -21.33 8.41 9.62
CA HIS A 509 -20.00 7.83 9.44
C HIS A 509 -18.96 8.91 9.09
N MET A 510 -19.26 9.77 8.12
CA MET A 510 -18.43 10.92 7.76
C MET A 510 -18.22 11.88 8.93
N LEU A 511 -19.32 12.22 9.65
CA LEU A 511 -19.28 13.14 10.78
C LEU A 511 -18.47 12.61 11.97
N ARG A 512 -18.48 11.29 12.23
CA ARG A 512 -17.66 10.68 13.28
C ARG A 512 -16.17 10.87 12.99
N HIS A 513 -15.73 10.62 11.75
CA HIS A 513 -14.35 10.92 11.35
C HIS A 513 -14.03 12.41 11.51
N ALA A 514 -14.92 13.30 11.07
CA ALA A 514 -14.74 14.75 11.21
C ALA A 514 -14.63 15.20 12.67
N ARG A 515 -15.53 14.73 13.57
CA ARG A 515 -15.53 15.08 15.00
C ARG A 515 -14.29 14.60 15.72
N ILE A 516 -13.82 13.38 15.40
CA ILE A 516 -12.58 12.85 15.99
C ILE A 516 -11.39 13.68 15.52
N HIS A 517 -11.28 13.99 14.24
CA HIS A 517 -10.20 14.85 13.76
C HIS A 517 -10.28 16.28 14.30
N ASP A 518 -11.47 16.82 14.56
CA ASP A 518 -11.64 18.09 15.27
C ASP A 518 -11.10 18.01 16.71
N GLN A 519 -11.41 16.93 17.44
CA GLN A 519 -10.87 16.68 18.76
C GLN A 519 -9.35 16.52 18.75
N LEU A 520 -8.80 15.75 17.81
CA LEU A 520 -7.35 15.59 17.65
C LEU A 520 -6.66 16.92 17.35
N ALA A 521 -7.30 17.80 16.59
CA ALA A 521 -6.79 19.14 16.29
C ALA A 521 -6.84 20.10 17.49
N SER A 522 -7.76 19.89 18.43
CA SER A 522 -7.96 20.74 19.61
C SER A 522 -6.84 20.67 20.64
N ASN A 523 -6.09 19.57 20.68
CA ASN A 523 -5.06 19.32 21.69
C ASN A 523 -3.71 19.02 21.02
N PRO A 524 -2.66 19.84 21.27
CA PRO A 524 -1.32 19.64 20.70
C PRO A 524 -0.63 18.35 21.16
N GLN A 525 -1.04 17.75 22.30
CA GLN A 525 -0.48 16.47 22.76
C GLN A 525 -0.79 15.31 21.81
N TYR A 526 -1.92 15.37 21.06
CA TYR A 526 -2.13 14.42 19.97
C TYR A 526 -1.24 14.78 18.79
N ALA A 527 -0.35 13.89 18.40
CA ALA A 527 0.38 14.02 17.13
C ALA A 527 -0.58 13.92 15.93
N GLY A 528 -1.70 13.26 16.11
CA GLY A 528 -2.76 13.09 15.12
C GLY A 528 -3.52 11.78 15.31
N GLY A 529 -4.10 11.26 14.22
CA GLY A 529 -4.80 9.98 14.27
C GLY A 529 -5.01 9.34 12.90
N LEU A 530 -5.22 8.02 12.94
CA LEU A 530 -5.54 7.17 11.81
C LEU A 530 -6.91 6.52 12.04
N GLY A 531 -7.79 6.64 11.05
CA GLY A 531 -9.12 6.02 11.10
C GLY A 531 -9.07 4.56 10.65
N TRP A 532 -9.82 3.72 11.30
CA TRP A 532 -10.05 2.35 10.85
C TRP A 532 -11.24 2.31 9.90
N CYS A 533 -11.09 2.10 8.57
CA CYS A 533 -9.83 2.02 7.84
C CYS A 533 -10.00 2.64 6.42
N ALA A 534 -9.04 2.49 5.54
CA ALA A 534 -9.12 3.04 4.17
C ALA A 534 -10.16 2.32 3.31
N PHE A 535 -10.09 0.99 3.28
CA PHE A 535 -10.87 0.12 2.40
C PHE A 535 -11.64 -0.92 3.23
N ASP A 536 -12.87 -1.24 2.84
CA ASP A 536 -13.51 -2.45 3.34
C ASP A 536 -12.65 -3.68 3.00
N TYR A 537 -12.67 -4.70 3.84
CA TYR A 537 -11.80 -5.87 3.68
C TYR A 537 -12.49 -7.18 4.05
N ASN A 538 -11.99 -8.28 3.51
CA ASN A 538 -12.49 -9.61 3.81
C ASN A 538 -12.07 -10.09 5.20
N THR A 539 -12.97 -10.78 5.87
CA THR A 539 -12.82 -11.26 7.25
C THR A 539 -13.43 -12.66 7.45
N HIS A 540 -13.28 -13.19 8.66
CA HIS A 540 -13.87 -14.46 9.10
C HIS A 540 -15.37 -14.38 9.36
N ALA A 541 -15.97 -15.56 9.57
CA ALA A 541 -17.37 -15.72 9.95
C ALA A 541 -17.77 -14.96 11.22
N ASP A 542 -16.82 -14.81 12.15
CA ASP A 542 -17.08 -14.23 13.48
C ASP A 542 -16.92 -12.71 13.53
N PHE A 543 -16.50 -12.08 12.43
CA PHE A 543 -16.33 -10.63 12.31
C PHE A 543 -17.19 -10.04 11.19
N GLY A 544 -17.25 -8.71 11.17
CA GLY A 544 -18.00 -7.96 10.17
C GLY A 544 -19.51 -8.16 10.29
N THR A 545 -20.22 -8.17 9.16
CA THR A 545 -21.69 -8.26 9.11
C THR A 545 -22.22 -9.65 8.78
N GLY A 546 -21.36 -10.67 8.78
CA GLY A 546 -21.73 -12.07 8.52
C GLY A 546 -21.58 -12.49 7.06
N ASP A 547 -21.29 -11.57 6.15
CA ASP A 547 -21.01 -11.80 4.73
C ASP A 547 -19.53 -11.84 4.37
N ARG A 548 -18.68 -12.01 5.37
CA ARG A 548 -17.20 -12.06 5.26
C ARG A 548 -16.56 -10.72 4.88
N ILE A 549 -17.23 -9.61 5.20
CA ILE A 549 -16.70 -8.27 4.98
C ILE A 549 -16.80 -7.43 6.25
N CYS A 550 -15.71 -6.77 6.61
CA CYS A 550 -15.69 -5.65 7.52
C CYS A 550 -15.94 -4.35 6.74
N TYR A 551 -17.14 -3.77 6.89
CA TYR A 551 -17.53 -2.51 6.25
C TYR A 551 -17.04 -1.30 7.05
N HIS A 552 -15.75 -1.27 7.35
CA HIS A 552 -15.10 -0.28 8.21
C HIS A 552 -14.42 0.83 7.39
N GLY A 553 -14.25 0.62 6.08
CA GLY A 553 -13.55 1.53 5.18
C GLY A 553 -14.29 2.84 4.94
N VAL A 554 -13.52 3.92 4.72
CA VAL A 554 -14.05 5.16 4.15
C VAL A 554 -14.33 5.01 2.65
N THR A 555 -13.78 3.96 2.04
CA THR A 555 -14.14 3.46 0.71
C THR A 555 -14.59 2.01 0.80
N ASP A 556 -15.28 1.52 -0.22
CA ASP A 556 -15.67 0.11 -0.27
C ASP A 556 -14.50 -0.83 -0.62
N ILE A 557 -14.79 -2.14 -0.70
CA ILE A 557 -13.78 -3.17 -1.02
C ILE A 557 -13.20 -3.01 -2.45
N PHE A 558 -13.91 -2.32 -3.35
CA PHE A 558 -13.48 -2.00 -4.71
C PHE A 558 -12.74 -0.66 -4.78
N ARG A 559 -12.49 0.01 -3.65
CA ARG A 559 -11.86 1.34 -3.50
C ARG A 559 -12.74 2.49 -4.00
N GLU A 560 -14.05 2.29 -4.11
CA GLU A 560 -14.98 3.37 -4.43
C GLU A 560 -15.37 4.16 -3.17
N PRO A 561 -15.42 5.50 -3.25
CA PRO A 561 -15.57 6.34 -2.07
C PRO A 561 -16.97 6.28 -1.47
N LYS A 562 -17.05 6.17 -0.15
CA LYS A 562 -18.23 6.49 0.66
C LYS A 562 -18.16 7.98 1.07
N PRO A 563 -19.24 8.60 1.58
CA PRO A 563 -19.21 9.99 2.02
C PRO A 563 -18.09 10.35 3.00
N ALA A 564 -17.64 9.40 3.84
CA ALA A 564 -16.51 9.60 4.76
C ALA A 564 -15.19 9.90 4.03
N ALA A 565 -15.00 9.37 2.83
CA ALA A 565 -13.85 9.71 1.98
C ALA A 565 -13.82 11.20 1.61
N GLY A 566 -15.00 11.82 1.42
CA GLY A 566 -15.13 13.25 1.13
C GLY A 566 -14.60 14.14 2.26
N PHE A 567 -14.70 13.69 3.51
CA PHE A 567 -14.09 14.40 4.63
C PHE A 567 -12.57 14.46 4.50
N TYR A 568 -11.90 13.31 4.31
CA TYR A 568 -10.44 13.26 4.14
C TYR A 568 -10.00 14.10 2.95
N LYS A 569 -10.67 13.94 1.81
CA LYS A 569 -10.39 14.67 0.58
C LYS A 569 -10.45 16.18 0.79
N SER A 570 -11.44 16.68 1.53
CA SER A 570 -11.63 18.11 1.77
C SER A 570 -10.58 18.76 2.69
N GLN A 571 -9.70 17.98 3.32
CA GLN A 571 -8.72 18.51 4.26
C GLN A 571 -7.39 18.91 3.60
N CYS A 572 -7.31 18.98 2.28
CA CYS A 572 -6.16 19.53 1.54
C CYS A 572 -6.23 21.05 1.38
N ASP A 573 -5.08 21.66 1.03
CA ASP A 573 -5.06 23.08 0.69
C ASP A 573 -5.80 23.31 -0.65
N PRO A 574 -6.67 24.34 -0.77
CA PRO A 574 -7.33 24.65 -2.03
C PRO A 574 -6.39 24.93 -3.20
N ALA A 575 -5.14 25.28 -2.94
CA ALA A 575 -4.12 25.43 -3.98
C ALA A 575 -3.69 24.08 -4.58
N GLU A 576 -3.84 22.97 -3.84
CA GLU A 576 -3.60 21.61 -4.31
C GLU A 576 -4.81 21.08 -5.08
N GLU A 577 -5.99 21.10 -4.45
CA GLU A 577 -7.26 20.71 -5.07
C GLU A 577 -8.42 21.47 -4.42
N VAL A 578 -9.31 22.08 -5.23
CA VAL A 578 -10.58 22.62 -4.72
C VAL A 578 -11.60 21.49 -4.65
N VAL A 579 -12.13 21.24 -3.46
CA VAL A 579 -12.98 20.09 -3.15
C VAL A 579 -14.42 20.50 -2.85
N LEU A 580 -15.38 19.77 -3.42
CA LEU A 580 -16.81 19.93 -3.18
C LEU A 580 -17.49 18.55 -3.23
N GLU A 581 -17.68 17.90 -2.06
CA GLU A 581 -18.22 16.55 -1.96
C GLU A 581 -19.50 16.53 -1.09
N PRO A 582 -20.68 16.51 -1.74
CA PRO A 582 -21.95 16.31 -1.04
C PRO A 582 -21.99 14.91 -0.40
N ALA A 583 -22.38 14.88 0.89
CA ALA A 583 -22.57 13.63 1.63
C ALA A 583 -24.03 13.15 1.57
N PHE A 584 -24.71 13.40 0.47
CA PHE A 584 -26.08 13.01 0.21
C PHE A 584 -26.32 12.85 -1.30
N HIS A 585 -27.35 12.13 -1.66
CA HIS A 585 -27.85 12.08 -3.02
C HIS A 585 -29.11 12.96 -3.17
N TRP A 586 -29.29 13.58 -4.33
CA TRP A 586 -30.42 14.43 -4.60
C TRP A 586 -31.55 13.61 -5.25
N ALA A 587 -32.50 13.17 -4.40
CA ALA A 587 -33.67 12.41 -4.85
C ALA A 587 -34.90 12.82 -4.03
N ARG A 588 -36.07 12.78 -4.66
CA ARG A 588 -37.34 13.08 -4.00
C ARG A 588 -37.99 11.79 -3.52
N GLY A 589 -38.23 11.68 -2.24
CA GLY A 589 -38.88 10.55 -1.59
C GLY A 589 -39.10 10.84 -0.12
N ASP A 590 -39.99 10.09 0.52
CA ASP A 590 -40.35 10.23 1.94
C ASP A 590 -39.22 9.80 2.89
N GLU A 591 -38.27 9.00 2.41
CA GLU A 591 -37.05 8.65 3.16
C GLU A 591 -35.88 9.63 2.95
N SER A 592 -36.06 10.70 2.18
CA SER A 592 -35.01 11.67 1.87
C SER A 592 -34.90 12.74 2.93
N ILE A 593 -34.34 12.43 4.09
CA ILE A 593 -34.16 13.40 5.18
C ILE A 593 -32.89 14.26 5.06
N GLY A 594 -31.99 13.94 4.11
CA GLY A 594 -30.78 14.73 3.83
C GLY A 594 -31.02 16.18 3.45
N PHE A 595 -32.29 16.58 3.24
CA PHE A 595 -32.68 17.94 2.89
C PHE A 595 -32.76 18.90 4.06
N THR A 596 -32.95 18.43 5.29
CA THR A 596 -32.90 19.27 6.50
C THR A 596 -31.49 19.44 7.02
N LYS A 597 -30.59 18.49 6.68
CA LYS A 597 -29.18 18.47 7.04
C LYS A 597 -28.36 17.97 5.84
N ALA A 598 -28.31 18.80 4.79
CA ALA A 598 -27.51 18.50 3.62
C ALA A 598 -26.03 18.80 3.90
N TRP A 599 -25.30 17.79 4.33
CA TRP A 599 -23.87 17.89 4.64
C TRP A 599 -23.02 17.89 3.38
N VAL A 600 -22.02 18.78 3.34
CA VAL A 600 -21.05 18.88 2.23
C VAL A 600 -19.64 19.02 2.82
N CYS A 601 -18.72 18.16 2.37
CA CYS A 601 -17.30 18.33 2.66
C CYS A 601 -16.66 19.21 1.59
N SER A 602 -16.02 20.31 2.01
CA SER A 602 -15.38 21.24 1.09
C SER A 602 -14.28 22.04 1.81
N ASN A 603 -13.29 22.48 1.06
CA ASN A 603 -12.25 23.40 1.49
C ASN A 603 -12.47 24.83 0.96
N CYS A 604 -13.69 25.13 0.51
CA CYS A 604 -14.14 26.47 0.19
C CYS A 604 -14.41 27.31 1.44
N ASP A 605 -14.52 28.64 1.29
CA ASP A 605 -14.89 29.56 2.37
C ASP A 605 -16.41 29.67 2.53
N HIS A 606 -17.17 29.42 1.44
CA HIS A 606 -18.60 29.68 1.37
C HIS A 606 -19.26 28.80 0.29
N LEU A 607 -20.49 28.32 0.56
CA LEU A 607 -21.27 27.54 -0.40
C LEU A 607 -22.63 28.19 -0.67
N LYS A 608 -23.07 28.14 -1.94
CA LYS A 608 -24.42 28.54 -2.39
C LYS A 608 -25.11 27.39 -3.09
N PHE A 609 -26.39 27.20 -2.79
CA PHE A 609 -27.24 26.14 -3.33
C PHE A 609 -28.34 26.75 -4.18
N TYR A 610 -28.48 26.24 -5.40
CA TYR A 610 -29.48 26.72 -6.36
C TYR A 610 -30.35 25.58 -6.87
N ILE A 611 -31.62 25.87 -7.09
CA ILE A 611 -32.51 25.05 -7.91
C ILE A 611 -32.85 25.84 -9.16
N GLY A 612 -32.41 25.37 -10.30
CA GLY A 612 -32.33 26.20 -11.51
C GLY A 612 -31.47 27.45 -11.22
N GLU A 613 -32.03 28.64 -11.45
CA GLU A 613 -31.35 29.92 -11.17
C GLU A 613 -31.70 30.50 -9.76
N LYS A 614 -32.55 29.82 -8.98
CA LYS A 614 -33.00 30.34 -7.70
C LYS A 614 -32.08 29.87 -6.57
N LEU A 615 -31.50 30.81 -5.84
CA LEU A 615 -30.78 30.57 -4.59
C LEU A 615 -31.75 30.04 -3.55
N VAL A 616 -31.48 28.85 -2.97
CA VAL A 616 -32.30 28.18 -1.96
C VAL A 616 -31.63 28.10 -0.59
N ALA A 617 -30.30 28.11 -0.56
CA ALA A 617 -29.51 28.16 0.67
C ALA A 617 -28.14 28.78 0.42
N GLU A 618 -27.56 29.38 1.45
CA GLU A 618 -26.23 29.96 1.48
C GLU A 618 -25.64 29.69 2.87
N VAL A 619 -24.45 29.11 2.96
CA VAL A 619 -23.88 28.64 4.22
C VAL A 619 -22.37 28.83 4.25
N ASP A 620 -21.86 29.03 5.48
CA ASP A 620 -20.45 29.04 5.83
C ASP A 620 -20.04 27.68 6.45
N PRO A 621 -18.72 27.39 6.59
CA PRO A 621 -18.26 26.20 7.29
C PRO A 621 -18.84 26.11 8.71
N ASN A 622 -19.29 24.92 9.13
CA ASN A 622 -19.91 24.71 10.45
C ASN A 622 -18.87 24.76 11.58
N LYS A 623 -18.37 25.96 11.87
CA LYS A 623 -17.42 26.22 12.97
C LYS A 623 -18.04 26.11 14.36
N THR A 624 -19.36 25.99 14.47
CA THR A 624 -20.03 25.76 15.76
C THR A 624 -19.78 24.32 16.25
N GLU A 625 -19.82 23.34 15.35
CA GLU A 625 -19.58 21.94 15.68
C GLU A 625 -18.12 21.56 15.52
N PHE A 626 -17.43 22.10 14.50
CA PHE A 626 -16.05 21.78 14.16
C PHE A 626 -15.14 23.00 14.33
N THR A 627 -14.83 23.31 15.59
CA THR A 627 -14.10 24.54 15.97
C THR A 627 -12.64 24.53 15.51
N HIS A 628 -12.00 23.34 15.49
CA HIS A 628 -10.56 23.18 15.33
C HIS A 628 -10.13 22.68 13.94
N LEU A 629 -11.05 22.09 13.16
CA LEU A 629 -10.74 21.68 11.78
C LEU A 629 -10.41 22.89 10.92
N ARG A 630 -9.37 22.80 10.09
CA ARG A 630 -9.06 23.85 9.11
C ARG A 630 -10.22 24.02 8.13
N TYR A 631 -10.73 22.93 7.57
CA TYR A 631 -11.85 22.88 6.64
C TYR A 631 -13.01 22.09 7.24
N SER A 632 -13.87 22.79 7.94
CA SER A 632 -15.05 22.19 8.59
C SER A 632 -16.11 21.83 7.56
N PRO A 633 -16.81 20.70 7.70
CA PRO A 633 -17.96 20.39 6.86
C PRO A 633 -19.04 21.49 6.94
N PHE A 634 -19.76 21.65 5.82
CA PHE A 634 -20.90 22.56 5.71
C PHE A 634 -22.20 21.82 5.95
N VAL A 635 -23.21 22.49 6.45
CA VAL A 635 -24.57 21.94 6.56
C VAL A 635 -25.60 22.96 6.10
N ALA A 636 -26.45 22.56 5.17
CA ALA A 636 -27.53 23.40 4.66
C ALA A 636 -28.89 22.79 4.97
N ASP A 637 -29.87 23.64 5.25
CA ASP A 637 -31.29 23.24 5.28
C ASP A 637 -31.91 23.48 3.91
N LEU A 638 -32.16 22.41 3.21
CA LEU A 638 -32.81 22.42 1.89
C LEU A 638 -34.29 22.01 1.94
N SER A 639 -34.90 21.94 3.12
CA SER A 639 -36.29 21.48 3.28
C SER A 639 -37.30 22.28 2.46
N LYS A 640 -37.05 23.58 2.25
CA LYS A 640 -37.89 24.46 1.41
C LYS A 640 -37.72 24.18 -0.09
N ALA A 641 -36.64 23.53 -0.51
CA ALA A 641 -36.38 23.19 -1.89
C ALA A 641 -37.39 22.18 -2.45
N VAL A 642 -38.01 21.38 -1.60
CA VAL A 642 -39.03 20.38 -1.97
C VAL A 642 -40.21 21.01 -2.71
N PHE A 643 -40.54 22.28 -2.41
CA PHE A 643 -41.62 23.00 -3.08
C PHE A 643 -41.25 23.53 -4.47
N GLN A 644 -39.97 23.51 -4.83
CA GLN A 644 -39.45 24.01 -6.10
C GLN A 644 -38.44 22.99 -6.68
N TRP A 645 -38.89 21.76 -6.80
CA TRP A 645 -38.06 20.66 -7.20
C TRP A 645 -37.44 20.85 -8.59
N GLY A 646 -36.18 20.51 -8.73
CA GLY A 646 -35.38 20.61 -9.96
C GLY A 646 -33.95 20.17 -9.70
N ASP A 647 -33.06 20.44 -10.65
CA ASP A 647 -31.63 20.12 -10.50
C ASP A 647 -31.01 21.00 -9.41
N LEU A 648 -30.26 20.36 -8.52
CA LEU A 648 -29.54 21.03 -7.45
C LEU A 648 -28.13 21.37 -7.90
N ARG A 649 -27.80 22.66 -7.94
CA ARG A 649 -26.44 23.16 -8.22
C ARG A 649 -25.83 23.71 -6.93
N ILE A 650 -24.67 23.19 -6.54
CA ILE A 650 -23.88 23.69 -5.41
C ILE A 650 -22.67 24.43 -6.00
N GLU A 651 -22.44 25.66 -5.58
CA GLU A 651 -21.31 26.48 -5.96
C GLU A 651 -20.42 26.75 -4.75
N GLY A 652 -19.11 26.52 -4.89
CA GLY A 652 -18.10 26.82 -3.87
C GLY A 652 -17.33 28.08 -4.20
N TYR A 653 -17.08 28.89 -3.17
CA TYR A 653 -16.42 30.20 -3.25
C TYR A 653 -15.20 30.26 -2.36
N ILE A 654 -14.15 30.93 -2.83
CA ILE A 654 -12.95 31.29 -2.07
C ILE A 654 -12.69 32.77 -2.27
N GLN A 655 -12.60 33.52 -1.17
CA GLN A 655 -12.42 34.97 -1.17
C GLN A 655 -13.45 35.69 -2.07
N GLY A 656 -14.68 35.21 -2.04
CA GLY A 656 -15.80 35.75 -2.83
C GLY A 656 -15.83 35.37 -4.30
N ASN A 657 -14.85 34.64 -4.79
CA ASN A 657 -14.79 34.15 -6.19
C ASN A 657 -15.33 32.73 -6.28
N LYS A 658 -16.20 32.46 -7.23
CA LYS A 658 -16.64 31.10 -7.54
C LYS A 658 -15.47 30.28 -8.12
N VAL A 659 -15.13 29.18 -7.46
CA VAL A 659 -13.99 28.33 -7.84
C VAL A 659 -14.40 26.94 -8.28
N ILE A 660 -15.58 26.45 -7.84
CA ILE A 660 -16.07 25.10 -8.17
C ILE A 660 -17.60 25.09 -8.26
N SER A 661 -18.16 24.17 -9.03
CA SER A 661 -19.60 23.93 -9.09
C SER A 661 -19.87 22.44 -9.35
N LYS A 662 -20.86 21.89 -8.65
CA LYS A 662 -21.36 20.52 -8.83
C LYS A 662 -22.88 20.55 -8.96
N THR A 663 -23.40 19.83 -9.96
CA THR A 663 -24.84 19.72 -10.19
C THR A 663 -25.28 18.27 -10.00
N MET A 664 -26.45 18.08 -9.41
CA MET A 664 -27.12 16.78 -9.27
C MET A 664 -28.53 16.87 -9.85
N SER A 665 -28.93 15.86 -10.60
CA SER A 665 -30.21 15.85 -11.30
C SER A 665 -31.39 15.69 -10.34
N GLY A 666 -32.41 16.54 -10.53
CA GLY A 666 -33.70 16.39 -9.86
C GLY A 666 -34.63 15.35 -10.51
N ARG A 667 -34.24 14.76 -11.63
CA ARG A 667 -35.09 13.81 -12.38
C ARG A 667 -35.15 12.42 -11.76
N GLY A 668 -34.11 12.04 -10.96
CA GLY A 668 -34.08 10.76 -10.29
C GLY A 668 -33.92 9.55 -11.23
N VAL A 669 -33.31 9.73 -12.41
CA VAL A 669 -33.17 8.73 -13.47
C VAL A 669 -31.71 8.43 -13.75
N ASP A 670 -31.38 7.16 -13.97
CA ASP A 670 -30.05 6.73 -14.41
C ASP A 670 -29.87 7.13 -15.88
N GLN A 671 -28.75 7.80 -16.19
CA GLN A 671 -28.53 8.41 -17.49
C GLN A 671 -27.27 7.93 -18.20
N LYS A 672 -26.19 7.72 -17.49
CA LYS A 672 -24.91 7.36 -18.06
C LYS A 672 -24.32 6.15 -17.37
N PHE A 673 -23.76 5.25 -18.17
CA PHE A 673 -22.91 4.17 -17.71
C PHE A 673 -21.49 4.42 -18.22
N ALA A 674 -20.49 4.30 -17.37
CA ALA A 674 -19.09 4.59 -17.69
C ALA A 674 -18.14 3.50 -17.20
N LEU A 675 -17.05 3.33 -17.96
CA LEU A 675 -15.87 2.54 -17.58
C LEU A 675 -14.72 3.50 -17.29
N LEU A 676 -14.17 3.44 -16.08
CA LEU A 676 -13.12 4.35 -15.61
C LEU A 676 -11.89 3.52 -15.22
N PRO A 677 -10.90 3.36 -16.10
CA PRO A 677 -9.68 2.61 -15.78
C PRO A 677 -8.70 3.45 -14.97
N ASP A 678 -7.96 2.83 -14.04
CA ASP A 678 -6.80 3.46 -13.38
C ASP A 678 -5.63 3.65 -14.36
N GLY A 679 -5.56 2.85 -15.42
CA GLY A 679 -4.60 2.97 -16.51
C GLY A 679 -4.98 2.06 -17.68
N THR A 680 -4.49 2.42 -18.87
CA THR A 680 -4.81 1.71 -20.14
C THR A 680 -3.59 1.07 -20.79
N GLN A 681 -2.46 1.01 -20.10
CA GLN A 681 -1.24 0.33 -20.55
C GLN A 681 -0.77 -0.68 -19.50
N LEU A 682 -0.60 -1.92 -19.91
CA LEU A 682 -0.11 -3.03 -19.08
C LEU A 682 1.10 -3.69 -19.75
N PHE A 683 1.82 -4.51 -18.98
CA PHE A 683 2.89 -5.37 -19.49
C PHE A 683 2.45 -6.83 -19.59
N ALA A 684 2.93 -7.52 -20.63
CA ALA A 684 2.65 -8.93 -20.92
C ALA A 684 3.45 -9.86 -20.00
N ASP A 685 3.36 -9.67 -18.67
CA ASP A 685 4.10 -10.45 -17.68
C ASP A 685 3.25 -11.53 -16.98
N GLY A 686 1.95 -11.58 -17.28
CA GLY A 686 0.99 -12.52 -16.70
C GLY A 686 0.45 -12.11 -15.32
N ALA A 687 0.90 -10.98 -14.76
CA ALA A 687 0.51 -10.49 -13.44
C ALA A 687 -0.01 -9.04 -13.48
N ASP A 688 0.54 -8.17 -14.32
CA ASP A 688 0.22 -6.76 -14.35
C ASP A 688 -1.29 -6.53 -14.56
N SER A 689 -1.87 -5.66 -13.74
CA SER A 689 -3.33 -5.53 -13.64
C SER A 689 -3.74 -4.09 -13.45
N THR A 690 -4.83 -3.68 -14.11
CA THR A 690 -5.46 -2.38 -13.91
C THR A 690 -6.88 -2.54 -13.39
N ARG A 691 -7.28 -1.68 -12.45
CA ARG A 691 -8.68 -1.59 -11.99
C ARG A 691 -9.50 -0.84 -13.03
N VAL A 692 -10.72 -1.31 -13.27
CA VAL A 692 -11.72 -0.65 -14.11
C VAL A 692 -12.98 -0.47 -13.29
N VAL A 693 -13.31 0.77 -12.97
CA VAL A 693 -14.55 1.12 -12.25
C VAL A 693 -15.71 1.12 -13.21
N LEU A 694 -16.79 0.50 -12.80
CA LEU A 694 -18.11 0.48 -13.43
C LEU A 694 -18.98 1.50 -12.70
N ARG A 695 -19.53 2.50 -13.37
CA ARG A 695 -20.26 3.57 -12.68
C ARG A 695 -21.50 4.01 -13.45
N VAL A 696 -22.62 4.10 -12.73
CA VAL A 696 -23.87 4.68 -13.22
C VAL A 696 -24.06 6.06 -12.59
N THR A 697 -24.33 7.05 -13.43
CA THR A 697 -24.51 8.44 -13.00
C THR A 697 -25.76 9.07 -13.62
N ASP A 698 -26.15 10.22 -13.06
CA ASP A 698 -27.06 11.12 -13.72
C ASP A 698 -26.37 11.85 -14.90
N GLU A 699 -27.08 12.76 -15.58
CA GLU A 699 -26.57 13.55 -16.72
C GLU A 699 -25.40 14.45 -16.34
N PHE A 700 -25.23 14.82 -15.06
CA PHE A 700 -24.20 15.72 -14.57
C PHE A 700 -22.99 14.95 -13.98
N GLY A 701 -23.06 13.62 -13.86
CA GLY A 701 -21.98 12.78 -13.35
C GLY A 701 -22.07 12.44 -11.86
N ALA A 702 -23.15 12.81 -11.17
CA ALA A 702 -23.40 12.35 -9.80
C ALA A 702 -23.80 10.88 -9.79
N ILE A 703 -23.21 10.09 -8.87
CA ILE A 703 -23.47 8.64 -8.75
C ILE A 703 -24.95 8.41 -8.43
N ARG A 704 -25.52 7.38 -9.04
CA ARG A 704 -26.90 6.95 -8.83
C ARG A 704 -26.96 5.80 -7.82
N PRO A 705 -27.20 6.04 -6.53
CA PRO A 705 -27.00 5.04 -5.46
C PRO A 705 -28.03 3.89 -5.49
N PHE A 706 -29.06 3.98 -6.30
CA PHE A 706 -30.10 2.94 -6.45
C PHE A 706 -29.86 2.03 -7.66
N ALA A 707 -28.86 2.28 -8.50
CA ALA A 707 -28.49 1.45 -9.63
C ALA A 707 -27.73 0.20 -9.11
N ASN A 708 -28.41 -0.93 -9.11
CA ASN A 708 -27.88 -2.22 -8.65
C ASN A 708 -27.98 -3.28 -9.75
N ASP A 709 -27.95 -2.86 -11.00
CA ASP A 709 -28.10 -3.72 -12.16
C ASP A 709 -26.89 -4.64 -12.36
N ALA A 710 -27.12 -5.81 -12.97
CA ALA A 710 -26.07 -6.72 -13.35
C ALA A 710 -25.48 -6.31 -14.72
N VAL A 711 -24.21 -6.00 -14.75
CA VAL A 711 -23.43 -5.61 -15.94
C VAL A 711 -22.76 -6.83 -16.53
N LYS A 712 -23.07 -7.17 -17.78
CA LYS A 712 -22.40 -8.24 -18.52
C LYS A 712 -21.05 -7.73 -19.05
N LEU A 713 -20.01 -8.56 -18.90
CA LEU A 713 -18.66 -8.23 -19.32
C LEU A 713 -18.19 -9.20 -20.42
N ASP A 714 -17.80 -8.68 -21.56
CA ASP A 714 -17.18 -9.43 -22.65
C ASP A 714 -15.75 -8.90 -22.86
N LEU A 715 -14.76 -9.79 -22.81
CA LEU A 715 -13.34 -9.45 -22.93
C LEU A 715 -12.71 -10.14 -24.14
N GLU A 716 -12.14 -9.38 -25.03
CA GLU A 716 -11.37 -9.86 -26.18
C GLU A 716 -9.91 -9.45 -26.04
N GLY A 717 -8.98 -10.33 -26.47
CA GLY A 717 -7.54 -10.07 -26.42
C GLY A 717 -6.81 -10.82 -25.29
N PRO A 718 -5.50 -10.56 -25.11
CA PRO A 718 -4.64 -11.33 -24.22
C PRO A 718 -4.73 -10.88 -22.75
N ALA A 719 -5.91 -10.97 -22.14
CA ALA A 719 -6.15 -10.65 -20.74
C ALA A 719 -7.18 -11.57 -20.11
N GLU A 720 -7.39 -11.43 -18.82
CA GLU A 720 -8.47 -12.05 -18.05
C GLU A 720 -9.13 -11.04 -17.10
N ILE A 721 -10.37 -11.31 -16.72
CA ILE A 721 -11.10 -10.54 -15.71
C ILE A 721 -10.82 -11.16 -14.33
N ILE A 722 -10.45 -10.33 -13.36
CA ILE A 722 -10.52 -10.61 -11.93
C ILE A 722 -11.77 -9.88 -11.43
N GLY A 723 -12.86 -10.59 -11.28
CA GLY A 723 -14.16 -10.03 -10.92
C GLY A 723 -15.28 -10.98 -11.29
N ASP A 724 -16.48 -10.68 -10.81
CA ASP A 724 -17.68 -11.40 -11.21
C ASP A 724 -18.12 -11.05 -12.64
N ASN A 725 -18.75 -12.00 -13.32
CA ASN A 725 -19.37 -11.78 -14.62
C ASN A 725 -20.66 -12.60 -14.78
N PRO A 726 -21.85 -11.99 -14.82
CA PRO A 726 -22.08 -10.55 -14.76
C PRO A 726 -21.72 -9.95 -13.40
N PHE A 727 -21.30 -8.66 -13.39
CA PHE A 727 -20.99 -7.91 -12.18
C PHE A 727 -22.22 -7.14 -11.70
N ALA A 728 -22.65 -7.37 -10.47
CA ALA A 728 -23.74 -6.60 -9.85
C ALA A 728 -23.22 -5.29 -9.26
N LEU A 729 -23.72 -4.16 -9.74
CA LEU A 729 -23.41 -2.85 -9.16
C LEU A 729 -23.93 -2.74 -7.73
N ILE A 730 -23.24 -1.96 -6.91
CA ILE A 730 -23.59 -1.72 -5.52
C ILE A 730 -23.66 -0.21 -5.30
N GLY A 731 -24.87 0.33 -5.18
CA GLY A 731 -25.03 1.77 -5.04
C GLY A 731 -24.54 2.57 -6.25
N GLY A 732 -24.72 2.03 -7.46
CA GLY A 732 -24.34 2.66 -8.74
C GLY A 732 -22.88 2.53 -9.13
N THR A 733 -22.08 1.75 -8.39
CA THR A 733 -20.66 1.61 -8.65
C THR A 733 -20.14 0.20 -8.34
N GLY A 734 -18.93 -0.09 -8.75
CA GLY A 734 -18.17 -1.29 -8.47
C GLY A 734 -16.91 -1.32 -9.33
N ALA A 735 -16.06 -2.31 -9.14
CA ALA A 735 -14.90 -2.45 -10.00
C ALA A 735 -14.49 -3.91 -10.21
N ILE A 736 -13.80 -4.11 -11.33
CA ILE A 736 -13.09 -5.32 -11.69
C ILE A 736 -11.62 -4.98 -11.95
N TRP A 737 -10.78 -6.00 -12.02
CA TRP A 737 -9.41 -5.83 -12.50
C TRP A 737 -9.23 -6.58 -13.81
N ILE A 738 -8.52 -5.98 -14.75
CA ILE A 738 -8.07 -6.61 -15.97
C ILE A 738 -6.62 -6.98 -15.79
N ARG A 739 -6.32 -8.29 -15.82
CA ARG A 739 -4.97 -8.84 -15.71
C ARG A 739 -4.45 -9.21 -17.09
N ALA A 740 -3.27 -8.71 -17.44
CA ALA A 740 -2.57 -9.08 -18.65
C ALA A 740 -2.15 -10.56 -18.62
N LYS A 741 -2.23 -11.24 -19.78
CA LYS A 741 -1.55 -12.50 -20.05
C LYS A 741 -0.12 -12.25 -20.52
N GLU A 742 0.63 -13.31 -20.81
CA GLU A 742 2.03 -13.24 -21.25
C GLU A 742 2.21 -12.90 -22.73
N GLN A 743 1.20 -12.36 -23.39
CA GLN A 743 1.24 -12.00 -24.81
C GLN A 743 0.90 -10.52 -24.98
N PRO A 744 1.71 -9.77 -25.75
CA PRO A 744 1.36 -8.39 -26.08
C PRO A 744 0.18 -8.31 -27.05
N GLY A 745 -0.53 -7.19 -27.04
CA GLY A 745 -1.67 -6.95 -27.94
C GLY A 745 -2.66 -5.98 -27.34
N THR A 746 -3.71 -5.70 -28.10
CA THR A 746 -4.82 -4.84 -27.65
C THR A 746 -5.92 -5.69 -27.01
N VAL A 747 -6.40 -5.26 -25.86
CA VAL A 747 -7.54 -5.83 -25.14
C VAL A 747 -8.73 -4.90 -25.30
N THR A 748 -9.88 -5.46 -25.62
CA THR A 748 -11.15 -4.72 -25.65
C THR A 748 -12.10 -5.29 -24.61
N LEU A 749 -12.43 -4.49 -23.59
CA LEU A 749 -13.49 -4.78 -22.64
C LEU A 749 -14.78 -4.13 -23.15
N THR A 750 -15.83 -4.93 -23.34
CA THR A 750 -17.19 -4.45 -23.59
C THR A 750 -18.03 -4.75 -22.36
N ALA A 751 -18.52 -3.72 -21.68
CA ALA A 751 -19.43 -3.86 -20.55
C ALA A 751 -20.84 -3.39 -20.96
N THR A 752 -21.83 -4.24 -20.75
CA THR A 752 -23.22 -4.00 -21.18
C THR A 752 -24.12 -3.86 -19.96
N HIS A 753 -24.60 -2.65 -19.73
CA HIS A 753 -25.64 -2.35 -18.74
C HIS A 753 -27.02 -2.63 -19.37
N PRO A 754 -27.98 -3.28 -18.66
CA PRO A 754 -29.23 -3.73 -19.25
C PRO A 754 -30.11 -2.60 -19.78
N GLN A 755 -30.03 -1.41 -19.21
CA GLN A 755 -30.86 -0.25 -19.63
C GLN A 755 -30.05 0.82 -20.36
N LEU A 756 -28.77 1.04 -20.00
CA LEU A 756 -27.94 2.14 -20.53
C LEU A 756 -27.05 1.72 -21.69
N GLY A 757 -27.13 0.43 -22.10
CA GLY A 757 -26.40 -0.08 -23.26
C GLY A 757 -24.92 -0.40 -22.96
N ALA A 758 -24.15 -0.58 -24.03
CA ALA A 758 -22.77 -1.05 -23.95
C ALA A 758 -21.76 0.11 -23.98
N GLN A 759 -20.69 -0.04 -23.18
CA GLN A 759 -19.49 0.78 -23.21
C GLN A 759 -18.29 -0.08 -23.57
N LYS A 760 -17.32 0.50 -24.27
CA LYS A 760 -16.08 -0.18 -24.68
C LYS A 760 -14.87 0.56 -24.13
N LEU A 761 -13.91 -0.21 -23.66
CA LEU A 761 -12.60 0.25 -23.19
C LEU A 761 -11.51 -0.54 -23.89
N GLN A 762 -10.50 0.15 -24.42
CA GLN A 762 -9.29 -0.48 -24.96
C GLN A 762 -8.13 -0.33 -23.98
N ILE A 763 -7.36 -1.41 -23.83
CA ILE A 763 -6.17 -1.49 -22.99
C ILE A 763 -5.05 -2.09 -23.86
N GLU A 764 -3.92 -1.41 -23.90
CA GLU A 764 -2.73 -1.88 -24.63
C GLU A 764 -1.83 -2.70 -23.71
N ILE A 765 -1.46 -3.90 -24.15
CA ILE A 765 -0.51 -4.76 -23.45
C ILE A 765 0.81 -4.74 -24.22
N ALA A 766 1.79 -4.04 -23.65
CA ALA A 766 3.14 -3.96 -24.17
C ALA A 766 3.95 -5.24 -23.83
N SER A 767 4.99 -5.51 -24.60
CA SER A 767 5.92 -6.60 -24.28
C SER A 767 6.54 -6.38 -22.90
N ALA A 768 6.49 -7.39 -22.06
CA ALA A 768 7.21 -7.38 -20.79
C ALA A 768 8.72 -7.53 -21.01
N PRO A 769 9.55 -7.01 -20.10
CA PRO A 769 10.98 -7.37 -20.08
C PRO A 769 11.16 -8.89 -20.05
N PRO A 770 12.16 -9.44 -20.73
CA PRO A 770 12.39 -10.87 -20.73
C PRO A 770 12.71 -11.37 -19.29
N GLU A 771 12.08 -12.44 -18.87
CA GLU A 771 12.57 -13.27 -17.79
C GLU A 771 13.65 -14.18 -18.37
N SER A 772 14.89 -13.97 -17.96
CA SER A 772 16.03 -14.74 -18.47
C SER A 772 16.44 -15.86 -17.49
N ALA A 773 15.54 -16.83 -17.25
CA ALA A 773 15.89 -18.04 -16.53
C ALA A 773 15.05 -19.24 -17.01
#